data_c27cf73696ec8a15cb831ee028a28b2b
#
_entry.id   c27cf73696ec8a15cb831ee028a28b2b
#
_cell.length_a   1.000
_cell.length_b   1.000
_cell.length_c   1.000
_cell.angle_alpha   90.00
_cell.angle_beta   90.00
_cell.angle_gamma   90.00
#
_symmetry.space_group_name_H-M   'P 1'
#
loop_
_entity.id
_entity.type
_entity.pdbx_description
1 polymer ?
#
loop_
_entity_poly.entity_id
_entity_poly.type
_entity_poly.pdbx_seq_one_letter_code
_entity_poly.pdbx_strand_id
1 'polypeptide(L)'
;QGLLRMTLEPSLKKVQRVEIIDVDLKECRGLVFHDSQLLANANNSKTLYRLRINEDGQAEDLTRVREFPGSVGHGRNDLTIDGGWLYEINGDSVDLPNEDILDLTSPVRHGSSEGSRREGHLLRMQLSTGQWEVFCGGLRNPYGIAVLPGGDPFTFDADNEYDMGTPWYRPTRVVALLQGGDVGYRTAGNKLPPRFHDQPENMPPVLTIGRSSPTAVFCDPALAFPTPYRDALFLLDWTYGRILAVHLVPRGASWRAQAELFLQGRPLNVTDVARGPDGAMYVITGGRKTQSSLYRVAAKSASDQIAENLSAIDEMHERDTVQFSQLQLAKRKQLEEASRIQEPQDLKWILEYLADADPAIRHAARIALERLPIEQWRGLIQETDNDVQWLYGSLALAQSMDSSDVQLILARWLDCNVASFGLPERFVWLRLCELCLRTDKSVVARHNSEVVQKLMSVWPNSVWPDSVTLHVATEGTTTQLRQHLAQVLGQLNAQDAIPLVSNDLFSSQLQEDKIAGLLALRHQRQGWTEATRRQQFQLLRESERLVGGEGLPKFMDAIRTDSLNSLSDDEQKAIADVLEAKTDEWAESVLARSLVKNWLTEDLRDITSNLVVEGDRERGAKIFREASCGRCHRMGSLGKSVGPDLTFVGRRFNPRDLLESILTPSRSVAENYRLDAVLMRSGTVHIGRILIEGDYRSENLRIQTDPLRDNSIIEVDKREIEEHKQSERSPMPDGLLDAFNRDEIRDLIAYLQNPV
;
A
#
# COMPACT_ATOMS: atom_id res chain seq x y z
N GLN A 1 -20.90 20.34 -1.85
CA GLN A 1 -20.12 19.45 -0.98
C GLN A 1 -20.46 19.84 0.45
N GLY A 2 -21.21 19.02 1.14
CA GLY A 2 -21.71 19.24 2.48
C GLY A 2 -22.32 17.96 3.04
N LEU A 3 -22.92 18.06 4.21
CA LEU A 3 -23.66 16.95 4.80
C LEU A 3 -25.02 16.82 4.11
N LEU A 4 -25.42 15.57 3.84
CA LEU A 4 -26.76 15.24 3.35
C LEU A 4 -27.49 14.40 4.40
N ARG A 5 -28.75 14.73 4.65
CA ARG A 5 -29.65 13.89 5.43
C ARG A 5 -30.65 13.23 4.48
N MET A 6 -30.72 11.91 4.51
CA MET A 6 -31.69 11.13 3.76
C MET A 6 -32.72 10.55 4.70
N THR A 7 -33.99 10.93 4.52
CA THR A 7 -35.12 10.33 5.24
C THR A 7 -35.65 9.16 4.42
N LEU A 8 -35.78 8.00 5.04
CA LEU A 8 -36.33 6.82 4.40
C LEU A 8 -37.84 6.75 4.60
N GLU A 9 -38.56 6.16 3.63
CA GLU A 9 -39.95 5.78 3.81
C GLU A 9 -40.12 4.80 4.98
N PRO A 10 -41.33 4.65 5.58
CA PRO A 10 -41.56 3.65 6.62
C PRO A 10 -41.19 2.22 6.22
N SER A 11 -41.23 1.92 4.92
CA SER A 11 -40.80 0.62 4.36
C SER A 11 -39.30 0.41 4.40
N LEU A 12 -38.49 1.46 4.65
CA LEU A 12 -37.03 1.50 4.61
C LEU A 12 -36.41 1.09 3.26
N LYS A 13 -37.23 1.01 2.20
CA LYS A 13 -36.80 0.56 0.86
C LYS A 13 -36.55 1.69 -0.14
N LYS A 14 -36.99 2.89 0.20
CA LYS A 14 -36.84 4.08 -0.65
C LYS A 14 -36.48 5.30 0.17
N VAL A 15 -35.76 6.21 -0.46
CA VAL A 15 -35.53 7.55 0.07
C VAL A 15 -36.74 8.40 -0.20
N GLN A 16 -37.35 8.93 0.87
CA GLN A 16 -38.52 9.82 0.81
C GLN A 16 -38.06 11.27 0.57
N ARG A 17 -36.98 11.69 1.22
CA ARG A 17 -36.49 13.07 1.19
C ARG A 17 -34.98 13.10 1.29
N VAL A 18 -34.36 14.01 0.56
CA VAL A 18 -32.94 14.34 0.67
C VAL A 18 -32.81 15.80 1.02
N GLU A 19 -32.07 16.12 2.05
CA GLU A 19 -31.85 17.48 2.54
C GLU A 19 -30.37 17.77 2.59
N ILE A 20 -30.01 18.98 2.22
CA ILE A 20 -28.66 19.52 2.43
C ILE A 20 -28.65 20.17 3.80
N ILE A 21 -27.77 19.71 4.69
CA ILE A 21 -27.53 20.36 5.98
C ILE A 21 -26.66 21.60 5.72
N ASP A 22 -27.19 22.77 6.05
CA ASP A 22 -26.48 24.04 5.88
C ASP A 22 -25.38 24.20 6.93
N VAL A 23 -24.20 23.68 6.60
CA VAL A 23 -23.02 23.77 7.44
C VAL A 23 -21.76 23.78 6.56
N ASP A 24 -20.81 24.67 6.83
CA ASP A 24 -19.55 24.78 6.06
C ASP A 24 -18.54 23.73 6.54
N LEU A 25 -18.83 22.46 6.30
CA LEU A 25 -17.91 21.33 6.50
C LEU A 25 -17.42 20.84 5.15
N LYS A 26 -16.12 20.97 4.92
CA LYS A 26 -15.52 20.66 3.60
C LYS A 26 -14.97 19.25 3.57
N GLU A 27 -15.57 18.40 2.72
CA GLU A 27 -15.17 17.02 2.49
C GLU A 27 -15.12 16.19 3.79
N CYS A 28 -16.30 15.95 4.38
CA CYS A 28 -16.43 15.02 5.50
C CYS A 28 -16.18 13.60 5.01
N ARG A 29 -15.23 12.91 5.65
CA ARG A 29 -14.89 11.51 5.35
C ARG A 29 -15.33 10.55 6.45
N GLY A 30 -15.19 10.94 7.70
CA GLY A 30 -15.65 10.18 8.87
C GLY A 30 -16.82 10.85 9.55
N LEU A 31 -17.88 10.09 9.85
CA LEU A 31 -19.08 10.55 10.54
C LEU A 31 -19.48 9.53 11.59
N VAL A 32 -19.65 9.97 12.83
CA VAL A 32 -20.16 9.08 13.91
C VAL A 32 -21.07 9.85 14.85
N PHE A 33 -22.20 9.23 15.23
CA PHE A 33 -23.11 9.75 16.24
C PHE A 33 -22.75 9.25 17.64
N HIS A 34 -22.70 10.16 18.60
CA HIS A 34 -22.52 9.86 20.00
C HIS A 34 -23.30 10.88 20.85
N ASP A 35 -24.10 10.40 21.81
CA ASP A 35 -24.89 11.23 22.73
C ASP A 35 -25.70 12.34 22.01
N SER A 36 -26.41 11.94 20.95
CA SER A 36 -27.23 12.86 20.12
C SER A 36 -26.43 13.96 19.41
N GLN A 37 -25.12 13.84 19.33
CA GLN A 37 -24.23 14.72 18.60
C GLN A 37 -23.58 13.97 17.45
N LEU A 38 -23.32 14.69 16.35
CA LEU A 38 -22.55 14.21 15.21
C LEU A 38 -21.11 14.67 15.36
N LEU A 39 -20.18 13.73 15.36
CA LEU A 39 -18.77 14.00 15.14
C LEU A 39 -18.47 13.86 13.64
N ALA A 40 -17.83 14.86 13.07
CA ALA A 40 -17.57 14.94 11.62
C ALA A 40 -16.11 15.32 11.35
N ASN A 41 -15.40 14.45 10.67
CA ASN A 41 -14.01 14.67 10.26
C ASN A 41 -13.97 15.35 8.90
N ALA A 42 -13.79 16.67 8.88
CA ALA A 42 -13.82 17.50 7.67
C ALA A 42 -12.40 17.66 7.13
N ASN A 43 -12.02 16.82 6.17
CA ASN A 43 -10.64 16.73 5.65
C ASN A 43 -10.11 18.07 5.12
N ASN A 44 -10.87 18.79 4.26
CA ASN A 44 -10.42 20.03 3.67
C ASN A 44 -10.45 21.23 4.65
N SER A 45 -11.19 21.10 5.76
CA SER A 45 -11.15 22.03 6.88
C SER A 45 -10.06 21.67 7.90
N LYS A 46 -9.41 20.52 7.74
CA LYS A 46 -8.37 19.98 8.63
C LYS A 46 -8.81 19.84 10.08
N THR A 47 -10.10 19.61 10.32
CA THR A 47 -10.68 19.74 11.66
C THR A 47 -11.73 18.65 11.89
N LEU A 48 -11.67 18.06 13.08
CA LEU A 48 -12.75 17.29 13.65
C LEU A 48 -13.75 18.24 14.32
N TYR A 49 -15.00 18.18 13.89
CA TYR A 49 -16.10 18.97 14.43
C TYR A 49 -17.08 18.10 15.25
N ARG A 50 -17.80 18.78 16.12
CA ARG A 50 -18.93 18.25 16.87
C ARG A 50 -20.12 19.21 16.67
N LEU A 51 -21.29 18.69 16.35
CA LEU A 51 -22.50 19.47 16.09
C LEU A 51 -23.76 18.66 16.44
N ARG A 52 -24.88 19.35 16.58
CA ARG A 52 -26.21 18.73 16.58
C ARG A 52 -26.93 19.08 15.29
N ILE A 53 -27.81 18.21 14.86
CA ILE A 53 -28.72 18.46 13.73
C ILE A 53 -30.14 18.37 14.30
N ASN A 54 -30.87 19.47 14.26
CA ASN A 54 -32.23 19.53 14.75
C ASN A 54 -33.25 18.85 13.78
N GLU A 55 -34.50 18.79 14.18
CA GLU A 55 -35.56 18.16 13.37
C GLU A 55 -35.72 18.82 12.00
N ASP A 56 -35.53 20.13 11.92
CA ASP A 56 -35.63 20.93 10.70
C ASP A 56 -34.40 20.79 9.78
N GLY A 57 -33.38 20.00 10.18
CA GLY A 57 -32.16 19.77 9.41
C GLY A 57 -31.15 20.89 9.51
N GLN A 58 -31.24 21.74 10.53
CA GLN A 58 -30.27 22.80 10.76
C GLN A 58 -29.17 22.32 11.69
N ALA A 59 -27.93 22.72 11.38
CA ALA A 59 -26.79 22.46 12.25
C ALA A 59 -26.78 23.44 13.42
N GLU A 60 -26.66 22.90 14.64
CA GLU A 60 -26.60 23.63 15.89
C GLU A 60 -25.33 23.25 16.67
N ASP A 61 -24.87 24.16 17.54
CA ASP A 61 -23.75 23.94 18.46
C ASP A 61 -22.45 23.48 17.75
N LEU A 62 -22.18 23.98 16.56
CA LEU A 62 -20.96 23.63 15.82
C LEU A 62 -19.72 24.03 16.62
N THR A 63 -18.95 23.02 17.03
CA THR A 63 -17.76 23.17 17.85
C THR A 63 -16.57 22.48 17.18
N ARG A 64 -15.40 23.15 17.16
CA ARG A 64 -14.15 22.51 16.77
C ARG A 64 -13.64 21.66 17.94
N VAL A 65 -13.47 20.37 17.71
CA VAL A 65 -12.90 19.44 18.71
C VAL A 65 -11.37 19.51 18.65
N ARG A 66 -10.81 19.33 17.45
CA ARG A 66 -9.37 19.40 17.22
C ARG A 66 -9.05 19.71 15.77
N GLU A 67 -8.00 20.51 15.57
CA GLU A 67 -7.38 20.70 14.26
C GLU A 67 -6.19 19.74 14.09
N PHE A 68 -6.10 19.12 12.91
CA PHE A 68 -5.00 18.22 12.53
C PHE A 68 -4.23 18.83 11.37
N PRO A 69 -3.01 19.30 11.56
CA PRO A 69 -2.21 19.94 10.52
C PRO A 69 -1.82 18.96 9.39
N GLY A 70 -1.17 19.46 8.36
CA GLY A 70 -0.75 18.70 7.19
C GLY A 70 -1.48 19.09 5.91
N SER A 71 -1.45 18.24 4.89
CA SER A 71 -2.13 18.43 3.62
C SER A 71 -3.44 17.63 3.54
N VAL A 72 -4.16 17.74 2.40
CA VAL A 72 -5.50 17.13 2.25
C VAL A 72 -5.55 15.89 1.35
N GLY A 73 -4.42 15.41 0.88
CA GLY A 73 -4.33 14.24 -0.01
C GLY A 73 -4.81 12.95 0.65
N HIS A 74 -3.91 12.17 1.22
CA HIS A 74 -4.23 11.07 2.12
C HIS A 74 -4.52 11.65 3.50
N GLY A 75 -5.75 12.08 3.71
CA GLY A 75 -6.08 13.02 4.77
C GLY A 75 -6.68 12.37 6.00
N ARG A 76 -7.55 13.16 6.63
CA ARG A 76 -8.32 12.79 7.81
C ARG A 76 -9.49 11.97 7.34
N ASN A 77 -9.48 10.71 7.71
CA ASN A 77 -10.40 9.75 7.15
C ASN A 77 -11.52 9.39 8.16
N ASP A 78 -11.68 8.15 8.48
CA ASP A 78 -12.85 7.63 9.18
C ASP A 78 -12.79 7.81 10.70
N LEU A 79 -13.96 7.68 11.31
CA LEU A 79 -14.20 7.74 12.76
C LEU A 79 -15.02 6.54 13.21
N THR A 80 -14.69 5.99 14.37
CA THR A 80 -15.53 4.99 15.03
C THR A 80 -15.46 5.16 16.56
N ILE A 81 -16.46 4.65 17.28
CA ILE A 81 -16.50 4.69 18.75
C ILE A 81 -16.66 3.27 19.25
N ASP A 82 -15.79 2.87 20.19
CA ASP A 82 -15.92 1.63 20.95
C ASP A 82 -15.35 1.81 22.37
N GLY A 83 -15.94 1.15 23.36
CA GLY A 83 -15.41 1.07 24.71
C GLY A 83 -15.13 2.41 25.41
N GLY A 84 -15.83 3.50 25.05
CA GLY A 84 -15.61 4.84 25.59
C GLY A 84 -14.46 5.61 24.92
N TRP A 85 -13.95 5.12 23.79
CA TRP A 85 -12.94 5.75 22.98
C TRP A 85 -13.50 6.15 21.61
N LEU A 86 -13.17 7.36 21.16
CA LEU A 86 -13.27 7.77 19.77
C LEU A 86 -11.95 7.42 19.09
N TYR A 87 -12.02 6.69 17.99
CA TYR A 87 -10.89 6.37 17.12
C TYR A 87 -10.96 7.22 15.86
N GLU A 88 -9.82 7.76 15.45
CA GLU A 88 -9.66 8.55 14.24
C GLU A 88 -8.48 8.04 13.43
N ILE A 89 -8.73 7.63 12.19
CA ILE A 89 -7.70 7.12 11.30
C ILE A 89 -7.28 8.16 10.27
N ASN A 90 -5.99 8.34 10.12
CA ASN A 90 -5.37 9.35 9.27
C ASN A 90 -4.40 8.75 8.26
N GLY A 91 -4.38 9.32 7.05
CA GLY A 91 -3.37 9.01 6.03
C GLY A 91 -2.07 9.80 6.21
N ASP A 92 -1.06 9.46 5.41
CA ASP A 92 0.31 10.00 5.49
C ASP A 92 0.46 11.50 5.16
N SER A 93 -0.63 12.15 4.73
CA SER A 93 -0.66 13.59 4.51
C SER A 93 -1.03 14.40 5.76
N VAL A 94 -1.39 13.73 6.86
CA VAL A 94 -1.70 14.37 8.14
C VAL A 94 -0.47 14.29 9.02
N ASP A 95 -0.07 15.44 9.56
CA ASP A 95 1.09 15.50 10.44
C ASP A 95 0.74 14.86 11.79
N LEU A 96 1.65 14.05 12.31
CA LEU A 96 1.52 13.53 13.67
C LEU A 96 1.57 14.69 14.68
N PRO A 97 0.64 14.74 15.62
CA PRO A 97 0.68 15.76 16.67
C PRO A 97 1.94 15.60 17.52
N ASN A 98 2.65 16.70 17.74
CA ASN A 98 3.91 16.68 18.49
C ASN A 98 3.75 17.05 19.98
N GLU A 99 2.64 17.67 20.37
CA GLU A 99 2.41 18.19 21.71
C GLU A 99 1.00 17.86 22.19
N ASP A 100 0.80 17.71 23.48
CA ASP A 100 -0.47 17.44 24.16
C ASP A 100 -1.09 16.06 23.89
N ILE A 101 -0.37 15.11 23.30
CA ILE A 101 -0.83 13.77 23.02
C ILE A 101 0.14 12.75 23.59
N LEU A 102 -0.37 11.73 24.26
CA LEU A 102 0.42 10.59 24.69
C LEU A 102 0.75 9.72 23.47
N ASP A 103 2.02 9.71 23.06
CA ASP A 103 2.48 8.83 21.99
C ASP A 103 2.79 7.44 22.56
N LEU A 104 1.98 6.44 22.20
CA LEU A 104 2.15 5.04 22.62
C LEU A 104 3.10 4.27 21.71
N THR A 105 3.55 4.87 20.60
CA THR A 105 4.46 4.21 19.66
C THR A 105 5.89 4.19 20.19
N SER A 106 6.75 3.43 19.52
CA SER A 106 8.17 3.42 19.85
C SER A 106 8.76 4.84 19.72
N PRO A 107 9.51 5.34 20.74
CA PRO A 107 10.14 6.66 20.70
C PRO A 107 11.21 6.77 19.61
N VAL A 108 11.72 5.65 19.13
CA VAL A 108 12.80 5.54 18.14
C VAL A 108 12.27 5.21 16.73
N ARG A 109 11.02 5.46 16.47
CA ARG A 109 10.46 5.35 15.13
C ARG A 109 11.30 6.18 14.16
N HIS A 110 11.66 5.56 13.04
CA HIS A 110 12.39 6.25 11.99
C HIS A 110 11.54 7.35 11.38
N GLY A 111 11.62 8.54 11.94
CA GLY A 111 11.22 9.75 11.27
C GLY A 111 12.04 9.92 9.98
N SER A 112 11.50 10.60 8.97
CA SER A 112 12.32 11.14 7.90
C SER A 112 13.41 12.00 8.53
N SER A 113 14.58 12.05 7.93
CA SER A 113 15.72 12.88 8.37
C SER A 113 15.42 14.38 8.50
N GLU A 114 14.19 14.82 8.24
CA GLU A 114 13.72 16.21 8.19
C GLU A 114 12.71 16.58 9.28
N GLY A 115 12.54 15.78 10.32
CA GLY A 115 11.79 16.18 11.53
C GLY A 115 10.26 16.13 11.42
N SER A 116 9.66 15.83 10.26
CA SER A 116 8.21 15.60 10.16
C SER A 116 7.93 14.12 9.95
N ARG A 117 7.19 13.52 10.87
CA ARG A 117 6.69 12.15 10.72
C ARG A 117 5.54 12.17 9.71
N ARG A 118 5.82 11.81 8.46
CA ARG A 118 4.81 11.66 7.40
C ARG A 118 4.45 10.20 7.24
N GLU A 119 3.49 9.77 8.00
CA GLU A 119 2.95 8.42 7.97
C GLU A 119 1.50 8.46 8.42
N GLY A 120 0.67 7.60 7.86
CA GLY A 120 -0.69 7.41 8.35
C GLY A 120 -0.66 6.80 9.76
N HIS A 121 -1.62 7.17 10.58
CA HIS A 121 -1.65 6.81 11.99
C HIS A 121 -3.08 6.70 12.53
N LEU A 122 -3.23 5.95 13.60
CA LEU A 122 -4.45 5.88 14.38
C LEU A 122 -4.29 6.71 15.64
N LEU A 123 -5.18 7.67 15.81
CA LEU A 123 -5.39 8.40 17.05
C LEU A 123 -6.60 7.83 17.79
N ARG A 124 -6.63 7.98 19.11
CA ARG A 124 -7.85 7.79 19.89
C ARG A 124 -7.98 8.85 20.97
N MET A 125 -9.23 9.18 21.29
CA MET A 125 -9.56 10.11 22.34
C MET A 125 -10.47 9.42 23.37
N GLN A 126 -10.13 9.51 24.64
CA GLN A 126 -11.01 9.05 25.70
C GLN A 126 -12.19 10.03 25.86
N LEU A 127 -13.39 9.56 25.59
CA LEU A 127 -14.60 10.41 25.57
C LEU A 127 -14.88 11.10 26.91
N SER A 128 -14.57 10.45 28.04
CA SER A 128 -14.81 10.97 29.38
C SER A 128 -13.84 12.07 29.82
N THR A 129 -12.59 12.05 29.33
CA THR A 129 -11.52 12.99 29.73
C THR A 129 -11.11 13.94 28.62
N GLY A 130 -11.38 13.61 27.37
CA GLY A 130 -10.90 14.35 26.19
C GLY A 130 -9.40 14.16 25.92
N GLN A 131 -8.73 13.23 26.61
CA GLN A 131 -7.31 12.95 26.36
C GLN A 131 -7.10 12.19 25.06
N TRP A 132 -6.13 12.64 24.28
CA TRP A 132 -5.75 12.03 23.00
C TRP A 132 -4.49 11.18 23.14
N GLU A 133 -4.43 10.13 22.33
CA GLU A 133 -3.29 9.23 22.23
C GLU A 133 -2.98 8.90 20.77
N VAL A 134 -1.69 8.82 20.42
CA VAL A 134 -1.22 8.15 19.21
C VAL A 134 -1.20 6.66 19.51
N PHE A 135 -2.11 5.91 18.91
CA PHE A 135 -2.27 4.49 19.21
C PHE A 135 -1.27 3.61 18.44
N CYS A 136 -1.15 3.83 17.14
CA CYS A 136 -0.19 3.17 16.25
C CYS A 136 0.04 4.02 14.98
N GLY A 137 0.98 3.61 14.13
CA GLY A 137 1.26 4.32 12.89
C GLY A 137 1.95 3.47 11.83
N GLY A 138 2.64 4.12 10.87
CA GLY A 138 3.26 3.42 9.75
C GLY A 138 2.25 2.97 8.69
N LEU A 139 1.10 3.63 8.60
CA LEU A 139 0.09 3.46 7.56
C LEU A 139 0.35 4.43 6.40
N ARG A 140 -0.23 4.17 5.22
CA ARG A 140 -0.16 5.08 4.08
C ARG A 140 -1.46 5.83 3.89
N ASN A 141 -2.50 5.12 3.46
CA ASN A 141 -3.80 5.70 3.17
C ASN A 141 -4.95 4.81 3.67
N PRO A 142 -5.00 4.56 4.98
CA PRO A 142 -6.11 3.83 5.58
C PRO A 142 -7.35 4.70 5.48
N TYR A 143 -8.38 4.26 4.77
CA TYR A 143 -9.57 5.07 4.53
C TYR A 143 -10.70 4.77 5.52
N GLY A 144 -10.81 3.54 5.99
CA GLY A 144 -11.83 3.11 6.94
C GLY A 144 -11.24 2.44 8.19
N ILE A 145 -11.98 2.47 9.28
CA ILE A 145 -11.65 1.81 10.53
C ILE A 145 -12.88 1.12 11.13
N ALA A 146 -12.68 -0.08 11.65
CA ALA A 146 -13.67 -0.77 12.48
C ALA A 146 -13.00 -1.34 13.71
N VAL A 147 -13.69 -1.33 14.83
CA VAL A 147 -13.26 -1.94 16.09
C VAL A 147 -14.17 -3.12 16.39
N LEU A 148 -13.58 -4.29 16.59
CA LEU A 148 -14.36 -5.44 17.08
C LEU A 148 -14.83 -5.17 18.51
N PRO A 149 -16.01 -5.60 18.92
CA PRO A 149 -16.52 -5.37 20.27
C PRO A 149 -15.54 -5.85 21.35
N GLY A 150 -14.99 -4.92 22.14
CA GLY A 150 -13.97 -5.19 23.16
C GLY A 150 -12.63 -5.71 22.62
N GLY A 151 -12.39 -5.56 21.31
CA GLY A 151 -11.23 -6.11 20.60
C GLY A 151 -10.27 -5.07 20.05
N ASP A 152 -9.54 -5.48 19.03
CA ASP A 152 -8.59 -4.64 18.35
C ASP A 152 -9.25 -3.82 17.23
N PRO A 153 -8.74 -2.62 16.91
CA PRO A 153 -9.10 -1.89 15.70
C PRO A 153 -8.51 -2.57 14.46
N PHE A 154 -9.24 -2.48 13.35
CA PHE A 154 -8.82 -2.98 12.05
C PHE A 154 -8.93 -1.90 11.00
N THR A 155 -8.00 -1.92 10.05
CA THR A 155 -8.06 -1.10 8.85
C THR A 155 -7.72 -1.89 7.60
N PHE A 156 -8.12 -1.35 6.46
CA PHE A 156 -7.77 -1.83 5.13
C PHE A 156 -6.90 -0.76 4.47
N ASP A 157 -5.59 -1.01 4.38
CA ASP A 157 -4.61 -0.03 3.93
C ASP A 157 -3.98 -0.41 2.59
N ALA A 158 -3.69 0.60 1.79
CA ALA A 158 -2.92 0.50 0.56
C ALA A 158 -1.52 1.05 0.83
N ASP A 159 -0.50 0.26 0.53
CA ASP A 159 0.91 0.68 0.64
C ASP A 159 1.52 0.84 -0.76
N ASN A 160 2.51 0.08 -1.14
CA ASN A 160 3.19 0.16 -2.44
C ASN A 160 2.47 -0.67 -3.52
N GLU A 161 1.17 -0.55 -3.63
CA GLU A 161 0.35 -1.28 -4.60
C GLU A 161 0.65 -0.91 -6.06
N TYR A 162 1.34 0.20 -6.29
CA TYR A 162 1.80 0.61 -7.62
C TYR A 162 3.07 -0.12 -8.07
N ASP A 163 3.76 -0.79 -7.15
CA ASP A 163 5.04 -1.46 -7.39
C ASP A 163 4.87 -2.93 -7.75
N MET A 164 3.69 -3.34 -8.21
CA MET A 164 3.42 -4.73 -8.59
C MET A 164 4.49 -5.26 -9.56
N GLY A 165 4.97 -6.48 -9.30
CA GLY A 165 6.02 -7.13 -10.07
C GLY A 165 7.44 -6.84 -9.59
N THR A 166 7.59 -6.09 -8.51
CA THR A 166 8.89 -5.82 -7.87
C THR A 166 9.06 -6.62 -6.58
N PRO A 167 10.28 -6.88 -6.12
CA PRO A 167 10.52 -7.59 -4.86
C PRO A 167 10.06 -6.81 -3.61
N TRP A 168 9.79 -5.51 -3.72
CA TRP A 168 9.27 -4.67 -2.64
C TRP A 168 7.78 -4.34 -2.78
N TYR A 169 7.07 -5.02 -3.68
CA TYR A 169 5.63 -4.87 -3.82
C TYR A 169 4.92 -5.20 -2.51
N ARG A 170 4.06 -4.29 -2.07
CA ARG A 170 3.18 -4.50 -0.94
C ARG A 170 1.73 -4.46 -1.40
N PRO A 171 1.01 -5.61 -1.38
CA PRO A 171 -0.41 -5.65 -1.68
C PRO A 171 -1.21 -4.85 -0.67
N THR A 172 -2.40 -4.42 -1.03
CA THR A 172 -3.34 -3.90 -0.05
C THR A 172 -3.65 -4.98 0.99
N ARG A 173 -3.82 -4.58 2.22
CA ARG A 173 -3.78 -5.48 3.37
C ARG A 173 -4.76 -5.09 4.46
N VAL A 174 -5.28 -6.07 5.15
CA VAL A 174 -6.02 -5.92 6.40
C VAL A 174 -5.03 -5.99 7.55
N VAL A 175 -5.08 -5.01 8.42
CA VAL A 175 -4.16 -4.91 9.57
C VAL A 175 -4.97 -4.83 10.85
N ALA A 176 -4.65 -5.68 11.82
CA ALA A 176 -5.04 -5.49 13.21
C ALA A 176 -4.10 -4.44 13.83
N LEU A 177 -4.64 -3.31 14.23
CA LEU A 177 -3.85 -2.20 14.77
C LEU A 177 -3.60 -2.44 16.26
N LEU A 178 -2.37 -2.82 16.60
CA LEU A 178 -1.95 -3.07 17.97
C LEU A 178 -1.38 -1.80 18.60
N GLN A 179 -1.54 -1.65 19.92
CA GLN A 179 -0.99 -0.50 20.63
C GLN A 179 0.53 -0.40 20.47
N GLY A 180 1.00 0.79 20.13
CA GLY A 180 2.42 1.07 19.89
C GLY A 180 2.94 0.56 18.55
N GLY A 181 2.11 -0.14 17.78
CA GLY A 181 2.49 -0.81 16.55
C GLY A 181 2.95 0.13 15.43
N ASP A 182 3.74 -0.42 14.53
CA ASP A 182 4.21 0.21 13.31
C ASP A 182 3.91 -0.70 12.11
N VAL A 183 3.14 -0.22 11.15
CA VAL A 183 2.76 -0.97 9.95
C VAL A 183 3.84 -0.88 8.85
N GLY A 184 4.84 -0.03 9.04
CA GLY A 184 6.07 0.01 8.26
C GLY A 184 6.08 0.93 7.04
N TYR A 185 4.98 1.62 6.72
CA TYR A 185 5.01 2.61 5.66
C TYR A 185 5.81 3.85 6.06
N ARG A 186 6.61 4.33 5.14
CA ARG A 186 7.31 5.62 5.22
C ARG A 186 7.26 6.30 3.87
N THR A 187 6.98 7.58 3.86
CA THR A 187 7.10 8.39 2.66
C THR A 187 8.55 8.40 2.22
N ALA A 188 8.83 7.74 1.11
CA ALA A 188 10.16 7.74 0.54
C ALA A 188 10.34 9.04 -0.26
N GLY A 189 11.23 9.90 0.18
CA GLY A 189 11.64 11.08 -0.58
C GLY A 189 12.49 10.75 -1.81
N ASN A 190 12.70 9.48 -2.18
CA ASN A 190 13.71 9.06 -3.13
C ASN A 190 13.24 8.08 -4.19
N LYS A 191 14.03 8.05 -5.25
CA LYS A 191 13.83 7.39 -6.53
C LYS A 191 13.77 5.86 -6.50
N LEU A 192 14.17 5.23 -5.39
CA LEU A 192 14.13 3.77 -5.20
C LEU A 192 13.48 3.49 -3.86
N PRO A 193 12.68 2.43 -3.76
CA PRO A 193 12.08 2.05 -2.48
C PRO A 193 13.22 1.72 -1.52
N PRO A 194 13.25 2.34 -0.35
CA PRO A 194 14.37 2.21 0.57
C PRO A 194 14.41 0.86 1.26
N ARG A 195 13.37 -0.01 1.09
CA ARG A 195 13.22 -1.18 1.95
C ARG A 195 12.52 -2.33 1.25
N PHE A 196 13.00 -3.51 1.56
CA PHE A 196 12.30 -4.76 1.38
C PHE A 196 11.12 -4.84 2.33
N HIS A 197 10.25 -5.82 2.05
CA HIS A 197 9.08 -6.18 2.80
C HIS A 197 9.23 -6.07 4.31
N ASP A 198 8.14 -6.29 4.95
CA ASP A 198 7.89 -6.25 6.37
C ASP A 198 9.15 -6.50 7.20
N GLN A 199 9.71 -5.40 7.66
CA GLN A 199 10.85 -5.45 8.58
C GLN A 199 10.40 -6.15 9.85
N PRO A 200 11.24 -6.93 10.53
CA PRO A 200 10.88 -7.64 11.75
C PRO A 200 10.32 -6.77 12.86
N GLU A 201 10.61 -5.48 12.83
CA GLU A 201 10.06 -4.49 13.74
C GLU A 201 8.63 -4.05 13.43
N ASN A 202 8.12 -4.34 12.23
CA ASN A 202 6.79 -3.93 11.80
C ASN A 202 5.71 -4.95 12.20
N MET A 203 4.48 -4.47 12.32
CA MET A 203 3.32 -5.35 12.46
C MET A 203 3.00 -6.04 11.13
N PRO A 204 2.87 -7.35 11.13
CA PRO A 204 2.43 -8.07 9.95
C PRO A 204 0.93 -7.82 9.69
N PRO A 205 0.50 -7.89 8.41
CA PRO A 205 -0.93 -7.90 8.09
C PRO A 205 -1.58 -9.20 8.55
N VAL A 206 -2.87 -9.15 8.89
CA VAL A 206 -3.66 -10.37 9.16
C VAL A 206 -4.13 -11.03 7.86
N LEU A 207 -4.23 -10.25 6.77
CA LEU A 207 -4.61 -10.74 5.46
C LEU A 207 -4.11 -9.79 4.37
N THR A 208 -3.62 -10.36 3.27
CA THR A 208 -3.29 -9.62 2.04
C THR A 208 -4.39 -9.82 1.01
N ILE A 209 -4.83 -8.74 0.37
CA ILE A 209 -5.94 -8.74 -0.61
C ILE A 209 -5.44 -8.68 -2.05
N GLY A 210 -4.21 -8.24 -2.27
CA GLY A 210 -3.67 -7.95 -3.60
C GLY A 210 -3.94 -6.50 -4.03
N ARG A 211 -4.13 -6.27 -5.33
CA ARG A 211 -4.51 -4.93 -5.83
C ARG A 211 -5.93 -4.61 -5.42
N SER A 212 -6.13 -3.44 -4.86
CA SER A 212 -7.41 -2.99 -4.35
C SER A 212 -7.39 -1.48 -4.19
N SER A 213 -8.56 -0.89 -3.94
CA SER A 213 -8.68 0.51 -3.56
C SER A 213 -9.56 0.62 -2.33
N PRO A 214 -8.95 0.55 -1.15
CA PRO A 214 -9.66 0.62 0.12
C PRO A 214 -10.50 1.89 0.24
N THR A 215 -11.76 1.76 0.72
CA THR A 215 -12.62 2.92 1.01
C THR A 215 -13.25 2.84 2.39
N ALA A 216 -13.83 1.72 2.79
CA ALA A 216 -14.37 1.57 4.14
C ALA A 216 -14.05 0.20 4.71
N VAL A 217 -14.03 0.15 6.03
CA VAL A 217 -13.97 -1.07 6.83
C VAL A 217 -15.12 -1.02 7.82
N PHE A 218 -15.90 -2.08 7.90
CA PHE A 218 -17.11 -2.07 8.68
C PHE A 218 -17.36 -3.39 9.39
N CYS A 219 -17.72 -3.34 10.65
CA CYS A 219 -18.30 -4.46 11.39
C CYS A 219 -19.39 -3.92 12.34
N ASP A 220 -20.48 -4.64 12.43
CA ASP A 220 -21.54 -4.33 13.41
C ASP A 220 -22.28 -5.63 13.77
N PRO A 221 -22.14 -6.14 15.01
CA PRO A 221 -22.79 -7.39 15.43
C PRO A 221 -24.32 -7.28 15.53
N ALA A 222 -24.86 -6.07 15.37
CA ALA A 222 -26.30 -5.85 15.31
C ALA A 222 -26.87 -5.91 13.89
N LEU A 223 -26.06 -6.24 12.87
CA LEU A 223 -26.55 -6.56 11.54
C LEU A 223 -27.53 -7.75 11.59
N ALA A 224 -28.65 -7.63 10.90
CA ALA A 224 -29.64 -8.69 10.75
C ALA A 224 -29.19 -9.71 9.67
N PHE A 225 -27.94 -10.11 9.73
CA PHE A 225 -27.38 -11.15 8.86
C PHE A 225 -27.21 -12.46 9.63
N PRO A 226 -27.26 -13.62 8.94
CA PRO A 226 -26.92 -14.87 9.57
C PRO A 226 -25.43 -14.93 9.92
N THR A 227 -25.07 -15.71 10.92
CA THR A 227 -23.69 -16.13 11.14
C THR A 227 -23.23 -16.93 9.90
N PRO A 228 -21.98 -16.72 9.36
CA PRO A 228 -20.89 -15.93 9.96
C PRO A 228 -20.85 -14.45 9.55
N TYR A 229 -21.76 -13.99 8.69
CA TYR A 229 -21.69 -12.62 8.14
C TYR A 229 -21.99 -11.53 9.17
N ARG A 230 -22.79 -11.85 10.21
CA ARG A 230 -23.05 -10.91 11.30
C ARG A 230 -21.77 -10.52 12.04
N ASP A 231 -20.84 -11.46 12.16
CA ASP A 231 -19.59 -11.30 12.91
C ASP A 231 -18.39 -11.02 11.98
N ALA A 232 -18.64 -10.82 10.68
CA ALA A 232 -17.60 -10.57 9.69
C ALA A 232 -17.17 -9.10 9.69
N LEU A 233 -15.91 -8.88 9.30
CA LEU A 233 -15.39 -7.58 8.92
C LEU A 233 -15.62 -7.38 7.42
N PHE A 234 -16.33 -6.32 7.02
CA PHE A 234 -16.57 -6.00 5.63
C PHE A 234 -15.56 -4.98 5.12
N LEU A 235 -14.96 -5.29 3.96
CA LEU A 235 -14.01 -4.42 3.29
C LEU A 235 -14.60 -3.93 1.98
N LEU A 236 -14.64 -2.64 1.77
CA LEU A 236 -15.12 -2.00 0.56
C LEU A 236 -13.94 -1.71 -0.37
N ASP A 237 -14.03 -2.22 -1.60
CA ASP A 237 -13.00 -2.06 -2.64
C ASP A 237 -13.58 -1.30 -3.83
N TRP A 238 -13.26 -0.03 -3.91
CA TRP A 238 -13.78 0.90 -4.89
C TRP A 238 -13.41 0.53 -6.34
N THR A 239 -12.14 0.15 -6.57
CA THR A 239 -11.62 -0.13 -7.93
C THR A 239 -12.27 -1.35 -8.54
N TYR A 240 -12.51 -2.39 -7.75
CA TYR A 240 -13.07 -3.64 -8.26
C TYR A 240 -14.59 -3.74 -8.09
N GLY A 241 -15.24 -2.71 -7.51
CA GLY A 241 -16.67 -2.69 -7.31
C GLY A 241 -17.17 -3.87 -6.51
N ARG A 242 -16.52 -4.12 -5.36
CA ARG A 242 -16.84 -5.30 -4.54
C ARG A 242 -16.80 -4.99 -3.04
N ILE A 243 -17.49 -5.81 -2.29
CA ILE A 243 -17.40 -5.90 -0.83
C ILE A 243 -16.92 -7.30 -0.52
N LEU A 244 -15.89 -7.42 0.30
CA LEU A 244 -15.39 -8.68 0.83
C LEU A 244 -15.89 -8.87 2.25
N ALA A 245 -16.34 -10.07 2.61
CA ALA A 245 -16.53 -10.47 3.99
C ALA A 245 -15.25 -11.17 4.48
N VAL A 246 -14.70 -10.68 5.57
CA VAL A 246 -13.49 -11.23 6.20
C VAL A 246 -13.89 -11.86 7.52
N HIS A 247 -13.68 -13.17 7.61
CA HIS A 247 -13.93 -13.95 8.81
C HIS A 247 -12.65 -13.97 9.64
N LEU A 248 -12.74 -13.46 10.86
CA LEU A 248 -11.64 -13.33 11.79
C LEU A 248 -11.73 -14.41 12.87
N VAL A 249 -10.62 -15.10 13.09
CA VAL A 249 -10.49 -16.11 14.14
C VAL A 249 -9.30 -15.76 15.02
N PRO A 250 -9.44 -15.76 16.37
CA PRO A 250 -8.31 -15.58 17.27
C PRO A 250 -7.20 -16.60 17.01
N ARG A 251 -5.97 -16.13 16.90
CA ARG A 251 -4.77 -16.96 16.78
C ARG A 251 -3.69 -16.43 17.71
N GLY A 252 -3.46 -17.14 18.81
CA GLY A 252 -2.57 -16.65 19.85
C GLY A 252 -3.02 -15.28 20.36
N ALA A 253 -2.11 -14.33 20.41
CA ALA A 253 -2.41 -12.95 20.84
C ALA A 253 -2.82 -12.02 19.68
N SER A 254 -3.11 -12.55 18.51
CA SER A 254 -3.54 -11.78 17.32
C SER A 254 -4.66 -12.54 16.58
N TRP A 255 -4.77 -12.35 15.27
CA TRP A 255 -5.89 -12.81 14.47
C TRP A 255 -5.39 -13.58 13.23
N ARG A 256 -6.18 -14.56 12.81
CA ARG A 256 -6.16 -15.17 11.49
C ARG A 256 -7.40 -14.73 10.73
N ALA A 257 -7.26 -14.49 9.44
CA ALA A 257 -8.34 -14.00 8.62
C ALA A 257 -8.49 -14.81 7.31
N GLN A 258 -9.73 -14.93 6.85
CA GLN A 258 -10.08 -15.45 5.54
C GLN A 258 -11.12 -14.53 4.90
N ALA A 259 -10.89 -14.15 3.64
CA ALA A 259 -11.84 -13.30 2.90
C ALA A 259 -12.60 -14.11 1.85
N GLU A 260 -13.87 -13.75 1.68
CA GLU A 260 -14.68 -14.18 0.56
C GLU A 260 -15.36 -13.00 -0.13
N LEU A 261 -15.78 -13.19 -1.38
CA LEU A 261 -16.54 -12.19 -2.11
C LEU A 261 -17.99 -12.19 -1.61
N PHE A 262 -18.37 -11.11 -0.90
CA PHE A 262 -19.72 -10.94 -0.38
C PHE A 262 -20.68 -10.30 -1.41
N LEU A 263 -20.24 -9.23 -2.06
CA LEU A 263 -21.03 -8.50 -3.05
C LEU A 263 -20.13 -7.97 -4.16
N GLN A 264 -20.58 -8.04 -5.40
CA GLN A 264 -19.90 -7.43 -6.53
C GLN A 264 -20.90 -6.86 -7.53
N GLY A 265 -20.56 -5.73 -8.12
CA GLY A 265 -21.31 -5.10 -9.20
C GLY A 265 -20.40 -4.46 -10.25
N ARG A 266 -21.02 -4.09 -11.40
CA ARG A 266 -20.30 -3.40 -12.48
C ARG A 266 -21.26 -2.43 -13.18
N PRO A 267 -21.12 -1.10 -12.91
CA PRO A 267 -20.27 -0.48 -11.89
C PRO A 267 -20.82 -0.63 -10.47
N LEU A 268 -19.96 -0.71 -9.48
CA LEU A 268 -20.31 -0.63 -8.07
C LEU A 268 -19.16 0.02 -7.28
N ASN A 269 -18.95 1.30 -7.48
CA ASN A 269 -17.86 2.04 -6.82
C ASN A 269 -18.24 2.35 -5.38
N VAL A 270 -18.09 1.35 -4.50
CA VAL A 270 -18.45 1.44 -3.08
C VAL A 270 -17.53 2.42 -2.34
N THR A 271 -18.13 3.32 -1.57
CA THR A 271 -17.37 4.35 -0.84
C THR A 271 -17.52 4.23 0.65
N ASP A 272 -18.71 3.93 1.15
CA ASP A 272 -18.96 3.85 2.58
C ASP A 272 -20.17 2.95 2.89
N VAL A 273 -20.35 2.60 4.19
CA VAL A 273 -21.38 1.67 4.64
C VAL A 273 -21.80 1.97 6.09
N ALA A 274 -23.08 1.80 6.36
CA ALA A 274 -23.62 1.88 7.72
C ALA A 274 -24.74 0.85 7.95
N ARG A 275 -25.00 0.51 9.19
CA ARG A 275 -26.19 -0.28 9.56
C ARG A 275 -27.42 0.63 9.63
N GLY A 276 -28.48 0.24 9.01
CA GLY A 276 -29.79 0.89 9.14
C GLY A 276 -30.58 0.42 10.37
N PRO A 277 -31.69 1.10 10.66
CA PRO A 277 -32.54 0.77 11.83
C PRO A 277 -33.20 -0.61 11.75
N ASP A 278 -33.29 -1.19 10.56
CA ASP A 278 -33.81 -2.53 10.29
C ASP A 278 -32.74 -3.63 10.33
N GLY A 279 -31.51 -3.28 10.73
CA GLY A 279 -30.38 -4.19 10.74
C GLY A 279 -29.81 -4.51 9.35
N ALA A 280 -30.33 -3.92 8.28
CA ALA A 280 -29.76 -4.04 6.93
C ALA A 280 -28.51 -3.19 6.80
N MET A 281 -27.66 -3.55 5.84
CA MET A 281 -26.49 -2.78 5.46
C MET A 281 -26.86 -1.76 4.39
N TYR A 282 -26.56 -0.49 4.61
CA TYR A 282 -26.76 0.59 3.64
C TYR A 282 -25.42 1.01 3.07
N VAL A 283 -25.24 0.81 1.78
CA VAL A 283 -23.97 1.03 1.06
C VAL A 283 -24.11 2.23 0.14
N ILE A 284 -23.18 3.16 0.22
CA ILE A 284 -23.09 4.31 -0.66
C ILE A 284 -22.03 4.03 -1.74
N THR A 285 -22.37 4.41 -2.98
CA THR A 285 -21.44 4.38 -4.11
C THR A 285 -21.21 5.78 -4.63
N GLY A 286 -20.04 6.00 -5.26
CA GLY A 286 -19.71 7.29 -5.86
C GLY A 286 -18.20 7.51 -5.99
N GLY A 287 -17.80 8.77 -5.93
CA GLY A 287 -16.40 9.19 -6.06
C GLY A 287 -15.97 9.43 -7.51
N ARG A 288 -14.96 10.28 -7.70
CA ARG A 288 -14.34 10.62 -8.99
C ARG A 288 -15.31 10.92 -10.11
N LYS A 289 -16.40 11.68 -9.80
CA LYS A 289 -17.48 12.07 -10.74
C LYS A 289 -18.35 10.92 -11.25
N THR A 290 -18.31 9.74 -10.64
CA THR A 290 -19.29 8.68 -10.90
C THR A 290 -20.62 9.03 -10.25
N GLN A 291 -21.73 8.49 -10.78
CA GLN A 291 -23.04 8.69 -10.18
C GLN A 291 -23.11 8.03 -8.81
N SER A 292 -23.56 8.77 -7.81
CA SER A 292 -23.76 8.25 -6.45
C SER A 292 -25.10 7.55 -6.34
N SER A 293 -25.15 6.46 -5.58
CA SER A 293 -26.34 5.68 -5.28
C SER A 293 -26.29 5.16 -3.85
N LEU A 294 -27.47 4.95 -3.27
CA LEU A 294 -27.63 4.29 -1.98
C LEU A 294 -28.27 2.91 -2.21
N TYR A 295 -27.58 1.87 -1.78
CA TYR A 295 -28.06 0.48 -1.84
C TYR A 295 -28.40 -0.02 -0.45
N ARG A 296 -29.49 -0.77 -0.34
CA ARG A 296 -29.86 -1.50 0.87
C ARG A 296 -29.62 -2.99 0.63
N VAL A 297 -28.75 -3.58 1.42
CA VAL A 297 -28.40 -5.00 1.41
C VAL A 297 -28.98 -5.66 2.64
N ALA A 298 -29.84 -6.65 2.46
CA ALA A 298 -30.48 -7.37 3.57
C ALA A 298 -30.48 -8.86 3.27
N ALA A 299 -30.36 -9.67 4.32
CA ALA A 299 -30.50 -11.10 4.19
C ALA A 299 -31.92 -11.46 3.73
N LYS A 300 -32.04 -12.36 2.77
CA LYS A 300 -33.28 -13.08 2.54
C LYS A 300 -33.45 -14.11 3.65
N SER A 301 -34.69 -14.40 4.07
CA SER A 301 -34.96 -15.39 5.12
C SER A 301 -34.14 -16.65 4.88
N ALA A 302 -33.52 -17.19 5.95
CA ALA A 302 -32.60 -18.31 5.90
C ALA A 302 -33.17 -19.48 5.07
N SER A 303 -32.60 -19.75 3.92
CA SER A 303 -32.76 -21.02 3.22
C SER A 303 -31.49 -21.84 3.42
N ASP A 304 -31.67 -23.13 3.50
CA ASP A 304 -30.66 -24.15 3.89
C ASP A 304 -29.38 -24.20 3.05
N GLN A 305 -29.21 -23.36 2.04
CA GLN A 305 -28.02 -23.30 1.16
C GLN A 305 -26.78 -22.65 1.79
N ILE A 306 -26.91 -22.02 2.94
CA ILE A 306 -25.77 -21.39 3.66
C ILE A 306 -24.92 -22.43 4.39
N ALA A 307 -25.49 -23.62 4.65
CA ALA A 307 -24.84 -24.66 5.47
C ALA A 307 -23.61 -25.32 4.84
N GLU A 308 -23.49 -25.38 3.52
CA GLU A 308 -22.35 -26.06 2.86
C GLU A 308 -21.04 -25.27 2.87
N ASN A 309 -21.10 -23.93 2.87
CA ASN A 309 -19.90 -23.09 2.98
C ASN A 309 -19.42 -22.88 4.42
N LEU A 310 -20.26 -23.21 5.41
CA LEU A 310 -19.97 -23.03 6.84
C LEU A 310 -19.02 -24.10 7.40
N SER A 311 -18.94 -25.30 6.81
CA SER A 311 -18.11 -26.39 7.31
C SER A 311 -16.61 -26.05 7.33
N ALA A 312 -16.13 -25.27 6.36
CA ALA A 312 -14.74 -24.84 6.32
C ALA A 312 -14.38 -23.78 7.39
N ILE A 313 -15.38 -23.02 7.86
CA ILE A 313 -15.22 -22.01 8.92
C ILE A 313 -15.34 -22.67 10.30
N ASP A 314 -16.22 -23.65 10.45
CA ASP A 314 -16.39 -24.42 11.70
C ASP A 314 -15.16 -25.27 12.05
N GLU A 315 -14.44 -25.80 11.06
CA GLU A 315 -13.15 -26.48 11.25
C GLU A 315 -12.05 -25.52 11.79
N MET A 316 -12.22 -24.23 11.66
CA MET A 316 -11.30 -23.22 12.21
C MET A 316 -11.55 -22.92 13.69
N HIS A 317 -12.72 -23.31 14.26
CA HIS A 317 -13.12 -22.99 15.62
C HIS A 317 -12.99 -24.20 16.56
N GLU A 318 -11.79 -24.80 16.67
CA GLU A 318 -11.52 -25.75 17.75
C GLU A 318 -11.55 -25.02 19.11
N ARG A 319 -12.38 -25.50 20.05
CA ARG A 319 -12.61 -24.87 21.37
C ARG A 319 -11.32 -24.63 22.16
N ASP A 320 -10.37 -25.51 22.08
CA ASP A 320 -9.06 -25.41 22.75
C ASP A 320 -8.22 -24.25 22.22
N THR A 321 -8.34 -23.94 20.92
CA THR A 321 -7.66 -22.83 20.27
C THR A 321 -8.18 -21.49 20.76
N VAL A 322 -9.48 -21.37 21.02
CA VAL A 322 -10.10 -20.10 21.50
C VAL A 322 -9.65 -19.81 22.93
N GLN A 323 -9.67 -20.78 23.84
CA GLN A 323 -9.24 -20.58 25.23
C GLN A 323 -7.75 -20.24 25.31
N PHE A 324 -6.91 -20.92 24.54
CA PHE A 324 -5.48 -20.61 24.43
C PHE A 324 -5.27 -19.17 23.93
N SER A 325 -5.97 -18.77 22.87
CA SER A 325 -5.87 -17.41 22.32
C SER A 325 -6.32 -16.33 23.31
N GLN A 326 -7.33 -16.58 24.14
CA GLN A 326 -7.74 -15.65 25.19
C GLN A 326 -6.63 -15.42 26.22
N LEU A 327 -5.90 -16.47 26.61
CA LEU A 327 -4.75 -16.35 27.52
C LEU A 327 -3.62 -15.54 26.89
N GLN A 328 -3.31 -15.79 25.62
CA GLN A 328 -2.25 -15.05 24.91
C GLN A 328 -2.64 -13.59 24.71
N LEU A 329 -3.89 -13.32 24.38
CA LEU A 329 -4.42 -11.96 24.28
C LEU A 329 -4.30 -11.22 25.63
N ALA A 330 -4.61 -11.88 26.74
CA ALA A 330 -4.46 -11.28 28.07
C ALA A 330 -3.00 -10.90 28.37
N LYS A 331 -2.03 -11.76 28.02
CA LYS A 331 -0.60 -11.44 28.14
C LYS A 331 -0.21 -10.22 27.31
N ARG A 332 -0.64 -10.16 26.04
CA ARG A 332 -0.37 -9.01 25.18
C ARG A 332 -0.95 -7.73 25.78
N LYS A 333 -2.22 -7.75 26.24
CA LYS A 333 -2.86 -6.59 26.86
C LYS A 333 -2.13 -6.13 28.12
N GLN A 334 -1.57 -7.05 28.91
CA GLN A 334 -0.74 -6.73 30.06
C GLN A 334 0.55 -6.01 29.66
N LEU A 335 1.22 -6.45 28.56
CA LEU A 335 2.41 -5.78 28.03
C LEU A 335 2.08 -4.40 27.45
N GLU A 336 0.94 -4.28 26.74
CA GLU A 336 0.44 -3.01 26.22
C GLU A 336 0.18 -2.01 27.37
N GLU A 337 -0.37 -2.45 28.49
CA GLU A 337 -0.56 -1.62 29.67
C GLU A 337 0.79 -1.25 30.32
N ALA A 338 1.73 -2.20 30.44
CA ALA A 338 3.08 -1.91 30.94
C ALA A 338 3.79 -0.86 30.10
N SER A 339 3.55 -0.84 28.79
CA SER A 339 4.12 0.17 27.89
C SER A 339 3.62 1.59 28.14
N ARG A 340 2.47 1.74 28.81
CA ARG A 340 1.88 3.05 29.20
C ARG A 340 2.53 3.60 30.47
N ILE A 341 2.92 2.71 31.37
CA ILE A 341 3.51 3.03 32.67
C ILE A 341 5.02 3.08 32.47
N GLN A 342 5.60 4.25 32.38
CA GLN A 342 7.04 4.44 32.15
C GLN A 342 7.93 4.03 33.34
N GLU A 343 7.34 3.51 34.44
CA GLU A 343 8.08 2.99 35.59
C GLU A 343 8.18 1.47 35.50
N PRO A 344 9.40 0.90 35.53
CA PRO A 344 9.57 -0.55 35.43
C PRO A 344 9.13 -1.23 36.74
N GLN A 345 8.05 -1.98 36.67
CA GLN A 345 7.61 -2.79 37.81
C GLN A 345 8.39 -4.12 37.90
N ASP A 346 8.67 -4.77 36.77
CA ASP A 346 9.50 -5.97 36.67
C ASP A 346 9.98 -6.15 35.22
N LEU A 347 11.20 -5.74 34.94
CA LEU A 347 11.83 -5.91 33.61
C LEU A 347 11.98 -7.36 33.21
N LYS A 348 12.11 -8.27 34.17
CA LYS A 348 12.44 -9.66 33.89
C LYS A 348 11.37 -10.35 33.09
N TRP A 349 10.10 -10.16 33.42
CA TRP A 349 9.02 -10.77 32.67
C TRP A 349 8.85 -10.17 31.26
N ILE A 350 9.09 -8.85 31.07
CA ILE A 350 9.09 -8.23 29.74
C ILE A 350 10.17 -8.87 28.87
N LEU A 351 11.37 -9.05 29.41
CA LEU A 351 12.50 -9.68 28.72
C LEU A 351 12.19 -11.14 28.34
N GLU A 352 11.56 -11.92 29.23
CA GLU A 352 11.16 -13.30 28.94
C GLU A 352 10.22 -13.37 27.74
N TYR A 353 9.29 -12.42 27.59
CA TYR A 353 8.37 -12.38 26.46
C TYR A 353 8.97 -11.95 25.13
N LEU A 354 10.19 -11.43 25.11
CA LEU A 354 10.92 -11.25 23.85
C LEU A 354 11.21 -12.58 23.13
N ALA A 355 11.21 -13.70 23.84
CA ALA A 355 11.40 -15.02 23.30
C ALA A 355 10.08 -15.84 23.21
N ASP A 356 8.91 -15.22 23.43
CA ASP A 356 7.64 -15.92 23.32
C ASP A 356 7.42 -16.44 21.88
N ALA A 357 6.79 -17.59 21.76
CA ALA A 357 6.48 -18.19 20.46
C ALA A 357 5.49 -17.33 19.63
N ASP A 358 4.67 -16.51 20.30
CA ASP A 358 3.70 -15.65 19.65
C ASP A 358 4.31 -14.32 19.18
N PRO A 359 4.29 -14.00 17.86
CA PRO A 359 4.86 -12.76 17.33
C PRO A 359 4.22 -11.48 17.90
N ALA A 360 2.92 -11.51 18.21
CA ALA A 360 2.24 -10.34 18.76
C ALA A 360 2.64 -10.06 20.22
N ILE A 361 2.97 -11.11 20.97
CA ILE A 361 3.52 -10.97 22.33
C ILE A 361 4.95 -10.43 22.26
N ARG A 362 5.80 -11.00 21.39
CA ARG A 362 7.18 -10.47 21.18
C ARG A 362 7.15 -8.99 20.78
N HIS A 363 6.21 -8.63 19.88
CA HIS A 363 6.04 -7.24 19.46
C HIS A 363 5.65 -6.34 20.64
N ALA A 364 4.66 -6.72 21.44
CA ALA A 364 4.22 -5.94 22.58
C ALA A 364 5.33 -5.81 23.64
N ALA A 365 6.07 -6.89 23.91
CA ALA A 365 7.24 -6.87 24.81
C ALA A 365 8.33 -5.92 24.33
N ARG A 366 8.63 -5.94 23.02
CA ARG A 366 9.61 -5.03 22.42
C ARG A 366 9.17 -3.57 22.56
N ILE A 367 7.91 -3.24 22.25
CA ILE A 367 7.39 -1.87 22.41
C ILE A 367 7.44 -1.44 23.89
N ALA A 368 7.06 -2.33 24.81
CA ALA A 368 7.15 -2.04 26.25
C ALA A 368 8.61 -1.71 26.65
N LEU A 369 9.58 -2.48 26.14
CA LEU A 369 10.99 -2.26 26.42
C LEU A 369 11.51 -0.95 25.84
N GLU A 370 11.20 -0.65 24.57
CA GLU A 370 11.63 0.57 23.88
C GLU A 370 11.10 1.86 24.53
N ARG A 371 10.02 1.79 25.29
CA ARG A 371 9.45 2.92 26.03
C ARG A 371 10.06 3.13 27.42
N LEU A 372 10.90 2.22 27.88
CA LEU A 372 11.63 2.33 29.12
C LEU A 372 13.02 2.95 28.88
N PRO A 373 13.61 3.65 29.88
CA PRO A 373 14.98 4.16 29.78
C PRO A 373 15.97 3.04 29.42
N ILE A 374 16.71 3.23 28.35
CA ILE A 374 17.60 2.22 27.76
C ILE A 374 18.67 1.72 28.77
N GLU A 375 19.09 2.58 29.68
CA GLU A 375 20.11 2.27 30.71
C GLU A 375 19.66 1.16 31.66
N GLN A 376 18.36 0.96 31.80
CA GLN A 376 17.80 -0.06 32.71
C GLN A 376 17.85 -1.47 32.12
N TRP A 377 17.87 -1.62 30.80
CA TRP A 377 17.74 -2.93 30.16
C TRP A 377 18.84 -3.28 29.15
N ARG A 378 19.66 -2.31 28.70
CA ARG A 378 20.77 -2.54 27.75
C ARG A 378 21.69 -3.68 28.18
N GLY A 379 22.16 -3.65 29.43
CA GLY A 379 23.04 -4.69 29.96
C GLY A 379 22.42 -6.07 30.03
N LEU A 380 21.12 -6.13 30.36
CA LEU A 380 20.37 -7.39 30.45
C LEU A 380 20.24 -8.09 29.08
N ILE A 381 20.09 -7.32 27.98
CA ILE A 381 20.08 -7.88 26.63
C ILE A 381 21.48 -8.39 26.23
N GLN A 382 22.53 -7.68 26.60
CA GLN A 382 23.90 -8.08 26.26
C GLN A 382 24.34 -9.35 27.01
N GLU A 383 23.83 -9.55 28.21
CA GLU A 383 24.22 -10.65 29.12
C GLU A 383 23.32 -11.90 28.99
N THR A 384 22.17 -11.83 28.29
CA THR A 384 21.28 -13.00 28.18
C THR A 384 21.91 -14.15 27.39
N ASP A 385 21.77 -15.38 27.89
CA ASP A 385 22.21 -16.61 27.20
C ASP A 385 21.18 -17.10 26.17
N ASN A 386 19.97 -16.54 26.15
CA ASN A 386 18.91 -16.92 25.21
C ASN A 386 19.08 -16.16 23.90
N ASP A 387 19.41 -16.85 22.81
CA ASP A 387 19.67 -16.24 21.51
C ASP A 387 18.44 -15.56 20.91
N VAL A 388 17.23 -16.08 21.10
CA VAL A 388 15.99 -15.45 20.59
C VAL A 388 15.69 -14.16 21.36
N GLN A 389 15.82 -14.20 22.68
CA GLN A 389 15.68 -13.02 23.53
C GLN A 389 16.72 -11.96 23.16
N TRP A 390 17.97 -12.37 22.91
CA TRP A 390 19.03 -11.48 22.46
C TRP A 390 18.70 -10.84 21.10
N LEU A 391 18.22 -11.63 20.12
CA LEU A 391 17.86 -11.12 18.80
C LEU A 391 16.80 -10.01 18.88
N TYR A 392 15.67 -10.29 19.53
CA TYR A 392 14.57 -9.31 19.62
C TYR A 392 14.90 -8.16 20.58
N GLY A 393 15.67 -8.40 21.63
CA GLY A 393 16.19 -7.35 22.51
C GLY A 393 17.21 -6.45 21.81
N SER A 394 18.11 -7.04 21.01
CA SER A 394 19.03 -6.27 20.16
C SER A 394 18.31 -5.48 19.08
N LEU A 395 17.18 -5.98 18.56
CA LEU A 395 16.32 -5.24 17.63
C LEU A 395 15.73 -3.98 18.29
N ALA A 396 15.28 -4.09 19.56
CA ALA A 396 14.87 -2.94 20.36
C ALA A 396 16.02 -1.95 20.59
N LEU A 397 17.20 -2.47 20.99
CA LEU A 397 18.40 -1.67 21.21
C LEU A 397 18.87 -0.94 19.95
N ALA A 398 18.81 -1.61 18.81
CA ALA A 398 19.31 -1.12 17.53
C ALA A 398 18.66 0.17 17.03
N GLN A 399 17.54 0.55 17.60
CA GLN A 399 16.86 1.80 17.26
C GLN A 399 17.54 3.04 17.89
N SER A 400 18.26 2.85 19.00
CA SER A 400 18.97 3.91 19.76
C SER A 400 20.42 3.57 20.06
N MET A 401 21.01 2.56 19.38
CA MET A 401 22.38 2.11 19.62
C MET A 401 23.42 3.15 19.22
N ASP A 402 24.50 3.15 19.95
CA ASP A 402 25.73 3.87 19.64
C ASP A 402 26.82 2.92 19.03
N SER A 403 28.01 3.47 18.73
CA SER A 403 29.11 2.69 18.16
C SER A 403 29.61 1.57 19.08
N SER A 404 29.44 1.69 20.39
CA SER A 404 29.83 0.63 21.35
C SER A 404 28.82 -0.53 21.30
N ASP A 405 27.56 -0.25 21.20
CA ASP A 405 26.51 -1.26 20.98
C ASP A 405 26.72 -2.01 19.66
N VAL A 406 27.06 -1.28 18.57
CA VAL A 406 27.38 -1.91 17.29
C VAL A 406 28.50 -2.93 17.42
N GLN A 407 29.55 -2.62 18.16
CA GLN A 407 30.67 -3.56 18.38
C GLN A 407 30.20 -4.83 19.11
N LEU A 408 29.44 -4.69 20.19
CA LEU A 408 28.95 -5.82 20.98
C LEU A 408 27.96 -6.68 20.21
N ILE A 409 27.02 -6.03 19.53
CA ILE A 409 26.04 -6.73 18.70
C ILE A 409 26.73 -7.48 17.56
N LEU A 410 27.67 -6.85 16.86
CA LEU A 410 28.38 -7.45 15.73
C LEU A 410 29.24 -8.65 16.16
N ALA A 411 29.90 -8.58 17.31
CA ALA A 411 30.70 -9.68 17.84
C ALA A 411 29.82 -10.92 18.08
N ARG A 412 28.72 -10.79 18.81
CA ARG A 412 27.79 -11.91 19.03
C ARG A 412 27.06 -12.34 17.75
N TRP A 413 26.76 -11.41 16.86
CA TRP A 413 26.13 -11.68 15.56
C TRP A 413 26.98 -12.61 14.69
N LEU A 414 28.29 -12.41 14.67
CA LEU A 414 29.28 -13.28 13.99
C LEU A 414 29.33 -14.69 14.61
N ASP A 415 29.15 -14.78 15.90
CA ASP A 415 29.21 -16.05 16.65
C ASP A 415 27.91 -16.87 16.58
N CYS A 416 26.75 -16.25 16.26
CA CYS A 416 25.48 -16.93 16.22
C CYS A 416 25.47 -18.18 15.33
N ASN A 417 24.89 -19.26 15.83
CA ASN A 417 24.57 -20.42 15.01
C ASN A 417 23.26 -20.20 14.24
N VAL A 418 23.34 -19.52 13.10
CA VAL A 418 22.16 -19.16 12.27
C VAL A 418 21.39 -20.39 11.77
N ALA A 419 22.03 -21.56 11.72
CA ALA A 419 21.35 -22.80 11.33
C ALA A 419 20.29 -23.25 12.35
N SER A 420 20.43 -22.88 13.63
CA SER A 420 19.46 -23.18 14.68
C SER A 420 18.23 -22.24 14.65
N PHE A 421 18.29 -21.13 13.93
CA PHE A 421 17.21 -20.15 13.84
C PHE A 421 16.11 -20.58 12.86
N GLY A 422 14.87 -20.36 13.23
CA GLY A 422 13.73 -20.35 12.32
C GLY A 422 13.84 -19.20 11.32
N LEU A 423 12.94 -19.18 10.34
CA LEU A 423 12.94 -18.16 9.30
C LEU A 423 12.72 -16.74 9.87
N PRO A 424 11.80 -16.50 10.82
CA PRO A 424 11.63 -15.17 11.44
C PRO A 424 12.90 -14.68 12.12
N GLU A 425 13.57 -15.52 12.89
CA GLU A 425 14.80 -15.18 13.61
C GLU A 425 15.95 -14.86 12.63
N ARG A 426 16.01 -15.52 11.46
CA ARG A 426 16.99 -15.21 10.40
C ARG A 426 16.75 -13.83 9.80
N PHE A 427 15.50 -13.41 9.64
CA PHE A 427 15.18 -12.05 9.23
C PHE A 427 15.61 -11.02 10.27
N VAL A 428 15.39 -11.28 11.57
CA VAL A 428 15.87 -10.42 12.64
C VAL A 428 17.39 -10.34 12.64
N TRP A 429 18.07 -11.49 12.55
CA TRP A 429 19.53 -11.57 12.48
C TRP A 429 20.09 -10.75 11.32
N LEU A 430 19.51 -10.89 10.11
CA LEU A 430 19.91 -10.11 8.94
C LEU A 430 19.65 -8.62 9.13
N ARG A 431 18.50 -8.28 9.71
CA ARG A 431 18.12 -6.90 9.98
C ARG A 431 19.07 -6.22 10.97
N LEU A 432 19.57 -6.92 11.97
CA LEU A 432 20.58 -6.39 12.89
C LEU A 432 21.86 -5.99 12.16
N CYS A 433 22.32 -6.77 11.17
CA CYS A 433 23.46 -6.40 10.33
C CYS A 433 23.21 -5.07 9.58
N GLU A 434 22.03 -4.89 8.97
CA GLU A 434 21.66 -3.63 8.31
C GLU A 434 21.62 -2.45 9.28
N LEU A 435 21.08 -2.65 10.48
CA LEU A 435 21.01 -1.61 11.50
C LEU A 435 22.42 -1.23 11.99
N CYS A 436 23.32 -2.19 12.18
CA CYS A 436 24.74 -1.92 12.47
C CYS A 436 25.41 -1.11 11.34
N LEU A 437 25.21 -1.49 10.09
CA LEU A 437 25.72 -0.76 8.92
C LEU A 437 25.23 0.68 8.86
N ARG A 438 23.98 0.91 9.23
CA ARG A 438 23.38 2.24 9.25
C ARG A 438 23.92 3.11 10.36
N THR A 439 24.12 2.54 11.56
CA THR A 439 24.54 3.29 12.75
C THR A 439 26.02 3.62 12.69
N ASP A 440 26.87 2.63 12.44
CA ASP A 440 28.30 2.85 12.30
C ASP A 440 28.93 1.95 11.24
N LYS A 441 28.92 2.43 10.01
CA LYS A 441 29.55 1.74 8.88
C LYS A 441 31.03 1.46 9.09
N SER A 442 31.74 2.28 9.88
CA SER A 442 33.19 2.12 10.10
C SER A 442 33.52 0.92 10.98
N VAL A 443 32.65 0.62 11.96
CA VAL A 443 32.78 -0.60 12.79
C VAL A 443 32.61 -1.83 11.93
N VAL A 444 31.53 -1.88 11.11
CA VAL A 444 31.27 -3.02 10.24
C VAL A 444 32.37 -3.19 9.20
N ALA A 445 32.91 -2.09 8.64
CA ALA A 445 34.00 -2.13 7.66
C ALA A 445 35.27 -2.78 8.17
N ARG A 446 35.58 -2.68 9.47
CA ARG A 446 36.73 -3.38 10.08
C ARG A 446 36.59 -4.90 10.06
N HIS A 447 35.36 -5.41 10.04
CA HIS A 447 35.01 -6.83 10.03
C HIS A 447 34.40 -7.26 8.68
N ASN A 448 34.56 -6.45 7.60
CA ASN A 448 33.86 -6.66 6.35
C ASN A 448 33.99 -8.07 5.79
N SER A 449 35.21 -8.63 5.78
CA SER A 449 35.45 -9.99 5.27
C SER A 449 34.73 -11.05 6.08
N GLU A 450 34.70 -10.96 7.40
CA GLU A 450 34.04 -11.89 8.30
C GLU A 450 32.53 -11.82 8.14
N VAL A 451 31.98 -10.59 8.06
CA VAL A 451 30.54 -10.33 7.84
C VAL A 451 30.12 -10.89 6.49
N VAL A 452 30.85 -10.61 5.41
CA VAL A 452 30.55 -11.12 4.06
C VAL A 452 30.59 -12.65 4.04
N GLN A 453 31.62 -13.26 4.60
CA GLN A 453 31.72 -14.74 4.68
C GLN A 453 30.54 -15.33 5.46
N LYS A 454 30.17 -14.72 6.59
CA LYS A 454 29.03 -15.16 7.39
C LYS A 454 27.71 -15.08 6.61
N LEU A 455 27.45 -13.98 5.94
CA LEU A 455 26.25 -13.81 5.10
C LEU A 455 26.22 -14.82 3.95
N MET A 456 27.34 -15.05 3.28
CA MET A 456 27.43 -16.04 2.19
C MET A 456 27.23 -17.46 2.69
N SER A 457 27.72 -17.79 3.89
CA SER A 457 27.57 -19.13 4.49
C SER A 457 26.13 -19.52 4.80
N VAL A 458 25.25 -18.54 4.97
CA VAL A 458 23.82 -18.75 5.25
C VAL A 458 22.94 -18.55 4.04
N TRP A 459 23.54 -18.40 2.85
CA TRP A 459 22.79 -18.33 1.59
C TRP A 459 21.97 -19.60 1.42
N PRO A 460 20.64 -19.51 1.28
CA PRO A 460 19.80 -20.68 1.15
C PRO A 460 20.08 -21.42 -0.16
N ASN A 461 20.60 -22.63 -0.08
CA ASN A 461 20.69 -23.51 -1.24
C ASN A 461 19.27 -23.86 -1.70
N SER A 462 19.07 -24.13 -2.99
CA SER A 462 17.81 -24.46 -3.63
C SER A 462 17.09 -25.72 -3.10
N VAL A 463 17.64 -26.37 -2.08
CA VAL A 463 17.19 -27.64 -1.47
C VAL A 463 16.50 -27.44 -0.11
N TRP A 464 16.27 -26.21 0.32
CA TRP A 464 15.44 -26.04 1.52
C TRP A 464 14.00 -26.35 1.14
N PRO A 465 13.38 -27.40 1.73
CA PRO A 465 11.98 -27.61 1.51
C PRO A 465 11.28 -26.34 1.99
N ASP A 466 10.67 -25.61 1.07
CA ASP A 466 9.56 -24.78 1.43
C ASP A 466 8.59 -25.74 2.14
N SER A 467 8.62 -25.73 3.46
CA SER A 467 7.50 -26.29 4.21
C SER A 467 6.34 -25.39 3.83
N VAL A 468 5.69 -25.78 2.74
CA VAL A 468 4.46 -25.19 2.23
C VAL A 468 3.38 -25.45 3.26
N THR A 469 3.48 -24.75 4.35
CA THR A 469 2.31 -24.40 5.14
C THR A 469 1.78 -23.12 4.51
N LEU A 470 0.91 -23.32 3.57
CA LEU A 470 0.24 -22.34 2.70
C LEU A 470 -0.66 -21.34 3.48
N HIS A 471 -0.37 -20.98 4.71
CA HIS A 471 -1.37 -20.32 5.55
C HIS A 471 -0.88 -19.16 6.44
N VAL A 472 0.32 -18.62 6.26
CA VAL A 472 0.66 -17.43 7.06
C VAL A 472 1.36 -16.38 6.19
N ALA A 473 0.63 -15.37 5.80
CA ALA A 473 1.13 -14.19 5.09
C ALA A 473 2.09 -13.31 5.94
N THR A 474 2.55 -13.82 7.07
CA THR A 474 3.24 -13.03 8.10
C THR A 474 4.71 -13.40 8.32
N GLU A 475 5.16 -14.51 7.76
CA GLU A 475 6.56 -14.93 7.91
C GLU A 475 7.18 -14.96 6.52
N GLY A 476 8.22 -14.15 6.29
CA GLY A 476 8.91 -14.05 5.02
C GLY A 476 9.24 -15.40 4.41
N THR A 477 9.48 -15.45 3.10
CA THR A 477 9.83 -16.67 2.39
C THR A 477 11.34 -16.83 2.27
N THR A 478 11.81 -18.03 1.98
CA THR A 478 13.21 -18.29 1.65
C THR A 478 13.68 -17.45 0.46
N THR A 479 12.79 -17.21 -0.51
CA THR A 479 13.03 -16.30 -1.63
C THR A 479 13.29 -14.87 -1.17
N GLN A 480 12.46 -14.34 -0.28
CA GLN A 480 12.66 -12.99 0.29
C GLN A 480 13.95 -12.90 1.10
N LEU A 481 14.31 -13.95 1.85
CA LEU A 481 15.59 -13.99 2.57
C LEU A 481 16.79 -13.91 1.61
N ARG A 482 16.78 -14.64 0.48
CA ARG A 482 17.83 -14.53 -0.56
C ARG A 482 17.94 -13.13 -1.14
N GLN A 483 16.79 -12.54 -1.50
CA GLN A 483 16.73 -11.19 -2.04
C GLN A 483 17.31 -10.16 -1.06
N HIS A 484 16.99 -10.31 0.23
CA HIS A 484 17.47 -9.43 1.28
C HIS A 484 18.98 -9.64 1.56
N LEU A 485 19.44 -10.90 1.62
CA LEU A 485 20.88 -11.22 1.71
C LEU A 485 21.67 -10.58 0.56
N ALA A 486 21.18 -10.69 -0.68
CA ALA A 486 21.80 -10.06 -1.85
C ALA A 486 21.95 -8.55 -1.66
N GLN A 487 20.91 -7.90 -1.14
CA GLN A 487 20.92 -6.46 -0.91
C GLN A 487 21.94 -6.04 0.15
N VAL A 488 22.03 -6.77 1.27
CA VAL A 488 23.04 -6.49 2.31
C VAL A 488 24.45 -6.71 1.79
N LEU A 489 24.69 -7.79 1.03
CA LEU A 489 25.98 -8.05 0.39
C LEU A 489 26.35 -6.95 -0.61
N GLY A 490 25.38 -6.44 -1.37
CA GLY A 490 25.58 -5.29 -2.25
C GLY A 490 25.96 -4.01 -1.50
N GLN A 491 25.34 -3.72 -0.36
CA GLN A 491 25.70 -2.57 0.50
C GLN A 491 27.12 -2.68 1.08
N LEU A 492 27.60 -3.91 1.31
CA LEU A 492 28.95 -4.20 1.76
C LEU A 492 29.99 -4.18 0.65
N ASN A 493 29.58 -3.96 -0.60
CA ASN A 493 30.40 -4.09 -1.81
C ASN A 493 31.13 -5.46 -1.88
N ALA A 494 30.42 -6.53 -1.56
CA ALA A 494 30.94 -7.89 -1.52
C ALA A 494 31.19 -8.42 -2.95
N GLN A 495 32.44 -8.38 -3.39
CA GLN A 495 32.83 -8.84 -4.75
C GLN A 495 32.54 -10.34 -4.96
N ASP A 496 32.79 -11.14 -3.92
CA ASP A 496 32.59 -12.60 -3.93
C ASP A 496 31.09 -12.98 -4.03
N ALA A 497 30.18 -12.05 -3.76
CA ALA A 497 28.75 -12.27 -3.91
C ALA A 497 28.25 -12.20 -5.38
N ILE A 498 29.03 -11.61 -6.30
CA ILE A 498 28.62 -11.48 -7.71
C ILE A 498 28.33 -12.83 -8.36
N PRO A 499 29.22 -13.84 -8.30
CA PRO A 499 28.90 -15.14 -8.88
C PRO A 499 27.68 -15.81 -8.24
N LEU A 500 27.51 -15.65 -6.92
CA LEU A 500 26.38 -16.21 -6.17
C LEU A 500 25.05 -15.61 -6.63
N VAL A 501 24.96 -14.27 -6.66
CA VAL A 501 23.76 -13.53 -7.12
C VAL A 501 23.47 -13.81 -8.59
N SER A 502 24.53 -13.84 -9.44
CA SER A 502 24.37 -14.08 -10.88
C SER A 502 23.88 -15.49 -11.18
N ASN A 503 24.39 -16.50 -10.46
CA ASN A 503 23.99 -17.89 -10.67
C ASN A 503 22.60 -18.22 -10.11
N ASP A 504 22.17 -17.55 -9.06
CA ASP A 504 20.88 -17.78 -8.41
C ASP A 504 19.81 -16.77 -8.87
N LEU A 505 19.95 -15.48 -8.53
CA LEU A 505 18.89 -14.49 -8.77
C LEU A 505 18.78 -14.09 -10.24
N PHE A 506 19.89 -13.86 -10.96
CA PHE A 506 19.82 -13.50 -12.39
C PHE A 506 19.32 -14.65 -13.25
N SER A 507 19.54 -15.90 -12.83
CA SER A 507 19.12 -17.09 -13.54
C SER A 507 17.72 -17.59 -13.13
N SER A 508 17.10 -16.95 -12.14
CA SER A 508 15.76 -17.30 -11.69
C SER A 508 14.70 -17.10 -12.79
N GLN A 509 13.60 -17.88 -12.72
CA GLN A 509 12.44 -17.66 -13.57
C GLN A 509 11.54 -16.52 -13.05
N LEU A 510 11.68 -16.15 -11.77
CA LEU A 510 10.92 -15.07 -11.15
C LEU A 510 11.55 -13.72 -11.50
N GLN A 511 10.75 -12.80 -12.02
CA GLN A 511 11.23 -11.45 -12.33
C GLN A 511 11.63 -10.68 -11.06
N GLU A 512 10.97 -10.92 -9.93
CA GLU A 512 11.26 -10.31 -8.66
C GLU A 512 12.69 -10.65 -8.17
N ASP A 513 13.13 -11.89 -8.38
CA ASP A 513 14.51 -12.29 -8.07
C ASP A 513 15.52 -11.57 -8.95
N LYS A 514 15.26 -11.50 -10.26
CA LYS A 514 16.12 -10.77 -11.21
C LYS A 514 16.24 -9.30 -10.84
N ILE A 515 15.12 -8.66 -10.51
CA ILE A 515 15.10 -7.25 -10.08
C ILE A 515 15.85 -7.08 -8.76
N ALA A 516 15.67 -7.99 -7.79
CA ALA A 516 16.39 -7.94 -6.52
C ALA A 516 17.90 -8.04 -6.71
N GLY A 517 18.36 -8.96 -7.56
CA GLY A 517 19.78 -9.11 -7.90
C GLY A 517 20.33 -7.87 -8.61
N LEU A 518 19.60 -7.31 -9.58
CA LEU A 518 19.98 -6.07 -10.27
C LEU A 518 20.07 -4.90 -9.30
N LEU A 519 19.09 -4.75 -8.41
CA LEU A 519 19.08 -3.73 -7.37
C LEU A 519 20.26 -3.86 -6.42
N ALA A 520 20.57 -5.09 -5.99
CA ALA A 520 21.66 -5.37 -5.06
C ALA A 520 23.02 -4.98 -5.65
N LEU A 521 23.28 -5.34 -6.90
CA LEU A 521 24.60 -5.20 -7.53
C LEU A 521 24.79 -3.91 -8.36
N ARG A 522 23.78 -3.01 -8.42
CA ARG A 522 23.80 -1.82 -9.28
C ARG A 522 24.99 -0.87 -9.09
N HIS A 523 25.53 -0.80 -7.87
CA HIS A 523 26.66 0.06 -7.52
C HIS A 523 28.00 -0.69 -7.48
N GLN A 524 28.00 -1.99 -7.70
CA GLN A 524 29.17 -2.83 -7.59
C GLN A 524 30.15 -2.55 -8.75
N ARG A 525 31.35 -2.12 -8.44
CA ARG A 525 32.37 -1.72 -9.42
C ARG A 525 33.40 -2.79 -9.76
N GLN A 526 33.67 -3.69 -8.81
CA GLN A 526 34.75 -4.68 -8.90
C GLN A 526 34.20 -6.10 -8.71
N GLY A 527 34.95 -7.10 -9.14
CA GLY A 527 34.59 -8.51 -9.00
C GLY A 527 33.79 -9.09 -10.18
N TRP A 528 33.50 -8.27 -11.19
CA TRP A 528 32.78 -8.71 -12.38
C TRP A 528 33.69 -9.45 -13.35
N THR A 529 33.14 -10.49 -13.99
CA THR A 529 33.66 -11.04 -15.24
C THR A 529 32.88 -10.44 -16.41
N GLU A 530 33.43 -10.51 -17.63
CA GLU A 530 32.69 -10.09 -18.83
C GLU A 530 31.34 -10.81 -18.93
N ALA A 531 31.30 -12.11 -18.64
CA ALA A 531 30.08 -12.91 -18.69
C ALA A 531 28.99 -12.42 -17.71
N THR A 532 29.34 -12.15 -16.47
CA THR A 532 28.37 -11.70 -15.45
C THR A 532 27.93 -10.25 -15.69
N ARG A 533 28.84 -9.38 -16.21
CA ARG A 533 28.46 -8.02 -16.65
C ARG A 533 27.49 -8.05 -17.83
N ARG A 534 27.81 -8.87 -18.82
CA ARG A 534 26.95 -9.07 -20.00
C ARG A 534 25.56 -9.56 -19.59
N GLN A 535 25.48 -10.53 -18.69
CA GLN A 535 24.21 -11.02 -18.13
C GLN A 535 23.42 -9.90 -17.44
N GLN A 536 24.07 -9.08 -16.59
CA GLN A 536 23.42 -7.93 -15.92
C GLN A 536 22.77 -6.99 -16.93
N PHE A 537 23.51 -6.56 -17.97
CA PHE A 537 23.01 -5.60 -18.94
C PHE A 537 22.00 -6.20 -19.94
N GLN A 538 22.07 -7.50 -20.22
CA GLN A 538 21.01 -8.21 -20.95
C GLN A 538 19.69 -8.18 -20.17
N LEU A 539 19.71 -8.48 -18.85
CA LEU A 539 18.51 -8.39 -18.02
C LEU A 539 17.97 -6.97 -17.93
N LEU A 540 18.83 -5.96 -17.81
CA LEU A 540 18.42 -4.55 -17.80
C LEU A 540 17.77 -4.14 -19.13
N ARG A 541 18.26 -4.65 -20.26
CA ARG A 541 17.62 -4.44 -21.57
C ARG A 541 16.25 -5.10 -21.65
N GLU A 542 16.12 -6.31 -21.12
CA GLU A 542 14.86 -7.05 -21.12
C GLU A 542 13.84 -6.49 -20.14
N SER A 543 14.23 -5.53 -19.29
CA SER A 543 13.36 -4.97 -18.25
C SER A 543 12.09 -4.31 -18.79
N GLU A 544 12.06 -3.87 -20.04
CA GLU A 544 10.87 -3.34 -20.70
C GLU A 544 9.76 -4.39 -20.88
N ARG A 545 10.11 -5.69 -20.83
CA ARG A 545 9.18 -6.82 -20.92
C ARG A 545 8.62 -7.27 -19.56
N LEU A 546 9.14 -6.72 -18.46
CA LEU A 546 8.69 -7.09 -17.13
C LEU A 546 7.24 -6.64 -16.90
N VAL A 547 6.49 -7.49 -16.22
CA VAL A 547 5.09 -7.24 -15.86
C VAL A 547 5.02 -6.59 -14.49
N GLY A 548 4.39 -5.43 -14.37
CA GLY A 548 4.31 -4.78 -13.07
C GLY A 548 3.44 -3.54 -13.04
N GLY A 549 3.50 -2.84 -11.95
CA GLY A 549 2.78 -1.60 -11.70
C GLY A 549 3.37 -0.38 -12.40
N GLU A 550 2.76 0.77 -12.17
CA GLU A 550 3.14 2.05 -12.78
C GLU A 550 4.55 2.51 -12.38
N GLY A 551 5.02 2.14 -11.18
CA GLY A 551 6.35 2.51 -10.69
C GLY A 551 7.50 1.69 -11.30
N LEU A 552 7.23 0.48 -11.81
CA LEU A 552 8.26 -0.45 -12.27
C LEU A 552 9.21 0.15 -13.33
N PRO A 553 8.76 0.82 -14.40
CA PRO A 553 9.68 1.41 -15.38
C PRO A 553 10.67 2.40 -14.78
N LYS A 554 10.20 3.30 -13.90
CA LYS A 554 11.06 4.27 -13.22
C LYS A 554 12.13 3.62 -12.34
N PHE A 555 11.76 2.57 -11.62
CA PHE A 555 12.72 1.82 -10.80
C PHE A 555 13.76 1.13 -11.66
N MET A 556 13.36 0.53 -12.77
CA MET A 556 14.31 -0.13 -13.68
C MET A 556 15.25 0.87 -14.35
N ASP A 557 14.78 2.07 -14.69
CA ASP A 557 15.61 3.15 -15.23
C ASP A 557 16.62 3.66 -14.20
N ALA A 558 16.22 3.80 -12.93
CA ALA A 558 17.13 4.16 -11.87
C ALA A 558 18.21 3.08 -11.63
N ILE A 559 17.83 1.80 -11.59
CA ILE A 559 18.77 0.69 -11.47
C ILE A 559 19.73 0.64 -12.67
N ARG A 560 19.21 0.86 -13.89
CA ARG A 560 20.03 0.93 -15.11
C ARG A 560 21.06 2.07 -15.05
N THR A 561 20.62 3.26 -14.63
CA THR A 561 21.49 4.43 -14.51
C THR A 561 22.61 4.19 -13.49
N ASP A 562 22.29 3.64 -12.32
CA ASP A 562 23.29 3.30 -11.31
C ASP A 562 24.27 2.24 -11.82
N SER A 563 23.76 1.22 -12.53
CA SER A 563 24.59 0.16 -13.12
C SER A 563 25.52 0.69 -14.20
N LEU A 564 25.07 1.60 -15.07
CA LEU A 564 25.89 2.27 -16.07
C LEU A 564 27.01 3.09 -15.42
N ASN A 565 26.70 3.83 -14.35
CA ASN A 565 27.67 4.61 -13.60
C ASN A 565 28.71 3.75 -12.85
N SER A 566 28.46 2.44 -12.72
CA SER A 566 29.39 1.50 -12.12
C SER A 566 30.39 0.87 -13.09
N LEU A 567 30.20 1.04 -14.41
CA LEU A 567 31.07 0.49 -15.44
C LEU A 567 32.40 1.24 -15.55
N SER A 568 33.49 0.51 -15.73
CA SER A 568 34.73 1.05 -16.22
C SER A 568 34.71 1.20 -17.76
N ASP A 569 35.61 2.02 -18.30
CA ASP A 569 35.74 2.21 -19.76
C ASP A 569 36.01 0.89 -20.51
N ASP A 570 36.77 -0.03 -19.92
CA ASP A 570 37.07 -1.31 -20.53
C ASP A 570 35.86 -2.26 -20.51
N GLU A 571 35.09 -2.26 -19.41
CA GLU A 571 33.83 -3.01 -19.34
C GLU A 571 32.82 -2.48 -20.37
N GLN A 572 32.69 -1.15 -20.52
CA GLN A 572 31.81 -0.55 -21.54
C GLN A 572 32.17 -1.03 -22.94
N LYS A 573 33.46 -1.07 -23.26
CA LYS A 573 33.93 -1.57 -24.60
C LYS A 573 33.64 -3.05 -24.76
N ALA A 574 33.85 -3.87 -23.71
CA ALA A 574 33.65 -5.32 -23.76
C ALA A 574 32.19 -5.74 -23.98
N ILE A 575 31.22 -4.91 -23.55
CA ILE A 575 29.79 -5.18 -23.70
C ILE A 575 29.06 -4.17 -24.61
N ALA A 576 29.81 -3.43 -25.45
CA ALA A 576 29.26 -2.39 -26.31
C ALA A 576 28.09 -2.91 -27.19
N ASP A 577 28.20 -4.13 -27.70
CA ASP A 577 27.14 -4.78 -28.47
C ASP A 577 25.82 -4.96 -27.68
N VAL A 578 25.90 -5.20 -26.35
CA VAL A 578 24.73 -5.29 -25.50
C VAL A 578 24.14 -3.91 -25.19
N LEU A 579 25.02 -2.90 -25.01
CA LEU A 579 24.58 -1.53 -24.68
C LEU A 579 23.94 -0.84 -25.90
N GLU A 580 24.45 -1.09 -27.10
CA GLU A 580 24.00 -0.47 -28.36
C GLU A 580 22.84 -1.23 -29.02
N ALA A 581 22.57 -2.48 -28.60
CA ALA A 581 21.50 -3.27 -29.17
C ALA A 581 20.15 -2.54 -28.93
N LYS A 582 19.50 -2.18 -30.04
CA LYS A 582 18.16 -1.60 -30.00
C LYS A 582 17.19 -2.66 -29.45
N THR A 583 16.38 -2.29 -28.44
CA THR A 583 15.15 -3.02 -28.14
C THR A 583 14.29 -2.96 -29.40
N ASP A 584 13.68 -4.09 -29.79
CA ASP A 584 12.70 -4.11 -30.87
C ASP A 584 11.64 -3.04 -30.53
N GLU A 585 11.79 -1.87 -31.15
CA GLU A 585 10.76 -0.85 -31.09
C GLU A 585 9.47 -1.53 -31.55
N TRP A 586 8.40 -1.32 -30.81
CA TRP A 586 7.06 -1.60 -31.28
C TRP A 586 7.02 -1.20 -32.73
N ALA A 587 7.08 -2.19 -33.62
CA ALA A 587 7.13 -1.93 -35.05
C ALA A 587 6.05 -0.91 -35.35
N GLU A 588 6.42 0.19 -35.98
CA GLU A 588 5.53 1.25 -36.42
C GLU A 588 4.58 0.73 -37.52
N SER A 589 3.85 -0.33 -37.22
CA SER A 589 2.75 -0.78 -38.04
C SER A 589 1.44 -0.15 -37.56
N VAL A 590 1.41 1.14 -37.39
CA VAL A 590 0.20 1.87 -37.68
C VAL A 590 0.07 1.78 -39.21
N LEU A 591 -0.53 0.69 -39.68
CA LEU A 591 -0.99 0.59 -41.03
C LEU A 591 -1.82 1.84 -41.29
N ALA A 592 -1.48 2.63 -42.32
CA ALA A 592 -2.24 3.79 -42.73
C ALA A 592 -3.64 3.28 -43.16
N ARG A 593 -4.53 3.19 -42.19
CA ARG A 593 -5.92 2.80 -42.45
C ARG A 593 -6.68 3.98 -43.01
N SER A 594 -7.55 3.72 -43.94
CA SER A 594 -8.48 4.75 -44.44
C SER A 594 -9.54 5.07 -43.40
N LEU A 595 -9.94 6.32 -43.33
CA LEU A 595 -11.05 6.78 -42.52
C LEU A 595 -12.31 5.98 -42.87
N VAL A 596 -12.95 5.39 -41.88
CA VAL A 596 -14.22 4.69 -42.04
C VAL A 596 -15.40 5.63 -41.72
N LYS A 597 -15.37 6.23 -40.54
CA LYS A 597 -16.43 7.13 -40.09
C LYS A 597 -15.97 7.87 -38.81
N ASN A 598 -16.37 9.12 -38.67
CA ASN A 598 -16.29 9.81 -37.38
C ASN A 598 -17.43 9.29 -36.49
N TRP A 599 -17.09 8.42 -35.53
CA TRP A 599 -18.04 7.74 -34.70
C TRP A 599 -18.57 8.63 -33.58
N LEU A 600 -19.86 8.58 -33.36
CA LEU A 600 -20.54 9.13 -32.18
C LEU A 600 -21.02 7.99 -31.28
N THR A 601 -21.19 8.24 -29.99
CA THR A 601 -21.69 7.23 -29.05
C THR A 601 -23.04 6.68 -29.45
N GLU A 602 -23.90 7.54 -30.07
CA GLU A 602 -25.22 7.18 -30.59
C GLU A 602 -25.17 6.16 -31.71
N ASP A 603 -24.14 6.19 -32.55
CA ASP A 603 -23.97 5.25 -33.67
C ASP A 603 -23.70 3.82 -33.21
N LEU A 604 -23.22 3.66 -31.97
CA LEU A 604 -22.73 2.41 -31.37
C LEU A 604 -23.57 1.95 -30.17
N ARG A 605 -24.81 2.44 -30.06
CA ARG A 605 -25.73 2.13 -28.93
C ARG A 605 -26.00 0.66 -28.74
N ASP A 606 -26.08 -0.11 -29.82
CA ASP A 606 -26.31 -1.55 -29.79
C ASP A 606 -25.13 -2.30 -29.12
N ILE A 607 -23.86 -1.83 -29.33
CA ILE A 607 -22.69 -2.39 -28.65
C ILE A 607 -22.77 -2.13 -27.16
N THR A 608 -23.32 -0.98 -26.76
CA THR A 608 -23.32 -0.52 -25.36
C THR A 608 -24.64 -0.81 -24.62
N SER A 609 -25.62 -1.45 -25.28
CA SER A 609 -26.92 -1.77 -24.67
C SER A 609 -26.87 -2.85 -23.61
N ASN A 610 -25.88 -3.76 -23.70
CA ASN A 610 -25.67 -4.83 -22.75
C ASN A 610 -24.49 -4.50 -21.80
N LEU A 611 -24.55 -5.01 -20.59
CA LEU A 611 -23.46 -4.86 -19.60
C LEU A 611 -22.19 -5.61 -19.99
N VAL A 612 -22.33 -6.67 -20.80
CA VAL A 612 -21.23 -7.46 -21.35
C VAL A 612 -21.32 -7.44 -22.86
N VAL A 613 -20.24 -7.05 -23.51
CA VAL A 613 -20.12 -7.04 -24.97
C VAL A 613 -19.58 -8.37 -25.46
N GLU A 614 -20.35 -9.04 -26.29
CA GLU A 614 -19.89 -10.24 -26.98
C GLU A 614 -19.08 -9.84 -28.22
N GLY A 615 -17.83 -10.32 -28.29
CA GLY A 615 -16.91 -10.00 -29.37
C GLY A 615 -15.65 -10.89 -29.34
N ASP A 616 -14.90 -10.84 -30.43
CA ASP A 616 -13.61 -11.53 -30.55
C ASP A 616 -12.53 -10.77 -29.81
N ARG A 617 -12.15 -11.27 -28.63
CA ARG A 617 -11.15 -10.64 -27.75
C ARG A 617 -9.74 -10.70 -28.30
N GLU A 618 -9.36 -11.73 -29.04
CA GLU A 618 -8.06 -11.84 -29.69
C GLU A 618 -7.92 -10.78 -30.78
N ARG A 619 -8.97 -10.61 -31.60
CA ARG A 619 -9.04 -9.51 -32.56
C ARG A 619 -9.06 -8.15 -31.88
N GLY A 620 -9.76 -8.02 -30.75
CA GLY A 620 -9.75 -6.83 -29.91
C GLY A 620 -8.37 -6.45 -29.40
N ALA A 621 -7.57 -7.42 -28.97
CA ALA A 621 -6.18 -7.21 -28.58
C ALA A 621 -5.31 -6.71 -29.76
N LYS A 622 -5.54 -7.19 -30.98
CA LYS A 622 -4.89 -6.70 -32.19
C LYS A 622 -5.29 -5.24 -32.48
N ILE A 623 -6.59 -4.93 -32.38
CA ILE A 623 -7.10 -3.58 -32.59
C ILE A 623 -6.53 -2.61 -31.53
N PHE A 624 -6.39 -3.03 -30.28
CA PHE A 624 -5.75 -2.24 -29.24
C PHE A 624 -4.34 -1.77 -29.63
N ARG A 625 -3.57 -2.62 -30.33
CA ARG A 625 -2.26 -2.25 -30.87
C ARG A 625 -2.39 -1.33 -32.07
N GLU A 626 -3.24 -1.67 -33.03
CA GLU A 626 -3.43 -0.94 -34.29
C GLU A 626 -4.03 0.46 -34.09
N ALA A 627 -4.90 0.63 -33.08
CA ALA A 627 -5.44 1.93 -32.65
C ALA A 627 -4.43 2.73 -31.79
N SER A 628 -3.19 2.25 -31.65
CA SER A 628 -2.12 2.89 -30.88
C SER A 628 -2.42 3.07 -29.39
N CYS A 629 -3.42 2.37 -28.84
CA CYS A 629 -3.77 2.45 -27.40
C CYS A 629 -2.58 2.07 -26.52
N GLY A 630 -1.83 1.04 -26.92
CA GLY A 630 -0.66 0.54 -26.19
C GLY A 630 0.55 1.48 -26.17
N ARG A 631 0.55 2.57 -26.95
CA ARG A 631 1.61 3.60 -26.85
C ARG A 631 1.51 4.40 -25.55
N CYS A 632 0.30 4.52 -25.01
CA CYS A 632 0.03 5.25 -23.79
C CYS A 632 -0.45 4.35 -22.67
N HIS A 633 -1.28 3.36 -22.97
CA HIS A 633 -1.96 2.54 -21.97
C HIS A 633 -1.35 1.15 -21.84
N ARG A 634 -1.28 0.68 -20.62
CA ARG A 634 -0.96 -0.71 -20.30
C ARG A 634 -2.22 -1.56 -20.24
N MET A 635 -2.14 -2.78 -20.79
CA MET A 635 -3.15 -3.82 -20.68
C MET A 635 -2.45 -5.17 -20.43
N GLY A 636 -2.43 -5.63 -19.18
CA GLY A 636 -1.64 -6.78 -18.77
C GLY A 636 -0.14 -6.55 -18.98
N SER A 637 0.48 -7.37 -19.82
CA SER A 637 1.88 -7.24 -20.24
C SER A 637 2.08 -6.35 -21.48
N LEU A 638 1.01 -5.88 -22.11
CA LEU A 638 1.06 -5.09 -23.34
C LEU A 638 1.02 -3.59 -23.06
N GLY A 639 1.83 -2.81 -23.79
CA GLY A 639 1.77 -1.35 -23.82
C GLY A 639 2.58 -0.66 -22.74
N LYS A 640 2.48 0.69 -22.72
CA LYS A 640 3.23 1.60 -21.83
C LYS A 640 2.33 2.15 -20.73
N SER A 641 2.96 2.70 -19.68
CA SER A 641 2.24 3.28 -18.51
C SER A 641 2.26 4.82 -18.53
N VAL A 642 2.13 5.42 -19.71
CA VAL A 642 2.01 6.89 -19.87
C VAL A 642 0.63 7.37 -19.45
N GLY A 643 -0.40 6.64 -19.87
CA GLY A 643 -1.78 6.81 -19.47
C GLY A 643 -2.22 5.81 -18.40
N PRO A 644 -3.51 5.85 -17.98
CA PRO A 644 -4.05 4.89 -17.02
C PRO A 644 -3.86 3.44 -17.44
N ASP A 645 -3.54 2.58 -16.46
CA ASP A 645 -3.53 1.13 -16.65
C ASP A 645 -4.97 0.63 -16.90
N LEU A 646 -5.19 -0.03 -18.04
CA LEU A 646 -6.48 -0.53 -18.48
C LEU A 646 -6.69 -2.03 -18.16
N THR A 647 -5.74 -2.70 -17.53
CA THR A 647 -5.78 -4.16 -17.26
C THR A 647 -7.10 -4.61 -16.64
N PHE A 648 -7.66 -3.79 -15.74
CA PHE A 648 -8.94 -4.09 -15.08
C PHE A 648 -10.00 -3.03 -15.35
N VAL A 649 -9.89 -2.29 -16.44
CA VAL A 649 -10.79 -1.19 -16.74
C VAL A 649 -12.26 -1.64 -16.87
N GLY A 650 -12.50 -2.83 -17.41
CA GLY A 650 -13.84 -3.40 -17.54
C GLY A 650 -14.51 -3.76 -16.21
N ARG A 651 -13.77 -3.73 -15.08
CA ARG A 651 -14.36 -3.87 -13.74
C ARG A 651 -14.85 -2.54 -13.16
N ARG A 652 -14.40 -1.42 -13.72
CA ARG A 652 -14.70 -0.07 -13.25
C ARG A 652 -15.73 0.65 -14.14
N PHE A 653 -15.71 0.35 -15.44
CA PHE A 653 -16.51 1.04 -16.44
C PHE A 653 -17.39 0.04 -17.19
N ASN A 654 -18.63 0.43 -17.46
CA ASN A 654 -19.50 -0.30 -18.37
C ASN A 654 -19.09 -0.03 -19.84
N PRO A 655 -19.61 -0.76 -20.83
CA PRO A 655 -19.27 -0.58 -22.24
C PRO A 655 -19.48 0.83 -22.77
N ARG A 656 -20.54 1.49 -22.31
CA ARG A 656 -20.86 2.86 -22.74
C ARG A 656 -19.84 3.85 -22.23
N ASP A 657 -19.46 3.76 -20.94
CA ASP A 657 -18.47 4.66 -20.35
C ASP A 657 -17.08 4.46 -20.98
N LEU A 658 -16.72 3.21 -21.31
CA LEU A 658 -15.48 2.90 -22.04
C LEU A 658 -15.49 3.56 -23.43
N LEU A 659 -16.57 3.39 -24.16
CA LEU A 659 -16.72 3.96 -25.50
C LEU A 659 -16.71 5.50 -25.46
N GLU A 660 -17.47 6.11 -24.56
CA GLU A 660 -17.46 7.57 -24.37
C GLU A 660 -16.07 8.10 -24.02
N SER A 661 -15.32 7.39 -23.18
CA SER A 661 -13.95 7.78 -22.79
C SER A 661 -12.97 7.74 -23.97
N ILE A 662 -13.23 6.92 -24.98
CA ILE A 662 -12.39 6.83 -26.18
C ILE A 662 -12.83 7.86 -27.24
N LEU A 663 -14.13 8.03 -27.45
CA LEU A 663 -14.67 8.94 -28.47
C LEU A 663 -14.62 10.41 -28.05
N THR A 664 -14.72 10.71 -26.76
CA THR A 664 -14.71 12.06 -26.20
C THR A 664 -13.77 12.16 -25.00
N PRO A 665 -12.46 11.95 -25.19
CA PRO A 665 -11.50 11.79 -24.08
C PRO A 665 -11.34 13.04 -23.22
N SER A 666 -11.62 14.22 -23.75
CA SER A 666 -11.55 15.48 -22.99
C SER A 666 -12.78 15.73 -22.09
N ARG A 667 -13.86 14.95 -22.21
CA ARG A 667 -15.06 15.12 -21.40
C ARG A 667 -14.82 14.88 -19.91
N SER A 668 -13.97 13.91 -19.58
CA SER A 668 -13.64 13.58 -18.20
C SER A 668 -12.21 13.04 -18.10
N VAL A 669 -11.29 13.87 -17.65
CA VAL A 669 -9.89 13.52 -17.46
C VAL A 669 -9.62 13.41 -15.96
N ALA A 670 -9.04 12.28 -15.51
CA ALA A 670 -8.62 12.14 -14.14
C ALA A 670 -7.48 13.13 -13.83
N GLU A 671 -7.49 13.69 -12.63
CA GLU A 671 -6.65 14.84 -12.24
C GLU A 671 -5.14 14.59 -12.46
N ASN A 672 -4.67 13.41 -12.13
CA ASN A 672 -3.26 13.00 -12.31
C ASN A 672 -2.84 12.77 -13.79
N TYR A 673 -3.77 12.80 -14.73
CA TYR A 673 -3.51 12.69 -16.18
C TYR A 673 -3.85 13.97 -16.95
N ARG A 674 -4.23 15.05 -16.27
CA ARG A 674 -4.45 16.34 -16.92
C ARG A 674 -3.13 16.95 -17.33
N LEU A 675 -3.17 17.68 -18.42
CA LEU A 675 -2.07 18.56 -18.80
C LEU A 675 -2.22 19.91 -18.07
N ASP A 676 -1.10 20.55 -17.87
CA ASP A 676 -1.03 21.90 -17.32
C ASP A 676 -0.55 22.87 -18.40
N ALA A 677 -1.10 24.07 -18.41
CA ALA A 677 -0.63 25.19 -19.21
C ALA A 677 0.05 26.19 -18.27
N VAL A 678 1.32 26.41 -18.49
CA VAL A 678 2.18 27.31 -17.71
C VAL A 678 2.56 28.48 -18.59
N LEU A 679 2.03 29.67 -18.26
CA LEU A 679 2.40 30.93 -18.90
C LEU A 679 3.60 31.53 -18.16
N MET A 680 4.67 31.76 -18.88
CA MET A 680 5.87 32.41 -18.37
C MET A 680 5.76 33.94 -18.51
N ARG A 681 6.42 34.70 -17.66
CA ARG A 681 6.54 36.17 -17.75
C ARG A 681 7.10 36.63 -19.08
N SER A 682 7.84 35.82 -19.79
CA SER A 682 8.30 36.04 -21.15
C SER A 682 7.20 36.01 -22.21
N GLY A 683 5.97 35.59 -21.85
CA GLY A 683 4.86 35.34 -22.76
C GLY A 683 4.88 33.93 -23.37
N THR A 684 5.87 33.08 -23.06
CA THR A 684 5.93 31.71 -23.54
C THR A 684 4.93 30.85 -22.79
N VAL A 685 4.16 30.02 -23.52
CA VAL A 685 3.24 29.05 -22.93
C VAL A 685 3.83 27.65 -23.10
N HIS A 686 4.00 26.95 -21.99
CA HIS A 686 4.36 25.54 -21.97
C HIS A 686 3.13 24.71 -21.60
N ILE A 687 2.81 23.72 -22.45
CA ILE A 687 1.73 22.76 -22.18
C ILE A 687 2.35 21.40 -21.99
N GLY A 688 2.06 20.74 -20.87
CA GLY A 688 2.60 19.43 -20.59
C GLY A 688 2.14 18.88 -19.26
N ARG A 689 2.64 17.69 -18.93
CA ARG A 689 2.40 17.06 -17.63
C ARG A 689 3.42 17.57 -16.62
N ILE A 690 2.98 18.11 -15.51
CA ILE A 690 3.88 18.45 -14.41
C ILE A 690 4.35 17.16 -13.76
N LEU A 691 5.67 17.00 -13.71
CA LEU A 691 6.30 15.88 -13.01
C LEU A 691 6.52 16.29 -11.56
N ILE A 692 5.68 15.72 -10.68
CA ILE A 692 5.87 15.87 -9.22
C ILE A 692 6.89 14.81 -8.81
N GLU A 693 8.15 15.04 -9.15
CA GLU A 693 9.26 14.20 -8.72
C GLU A 693 10.10 14.94 -7.69
N GLY A 694 10.23 14.34 -6.51
CA GLY A 694 11.12 14.84 -5.48
C GLY A 694 10.57 16.05 -4.73
N ASP A 695 11.45 16.90 -4.32
CA ASP A 695 11.19 18.02 -3.46
C ASP A 695 10.26 19.06 -4.10
N TYR A 696 9.02 19.17 -3.63
CA TYR A 696 8.10 20.27 -3.99
C TYR A 696 8.63 21.64 -3.53
N ARG A 697 9.73 21.70 -2.79
CA ARG A 697 10.51 22.90 -2.47
C ARG A 697 11.47 23.28 -3.59
N SER A 698 11.63 22.45 -4.64
CA SER A 698 12.45 22.80 -5.80
C SER A 698 12.00 24.14 -6.35
N GLU A 699 12.94 25.04 -6.61
CA GLU A 699 12.68 26.33 -7.25
C GLU A 699 12.24 26.16 -8.71
N ASN A 700 12.50 25.00 -9.31
CA ASN A 700 12.14 24.67 -10.69
C ASN A 700 10.92 23.76 -10.77
N LEU A 701 10.10 23.98 -11.79
CA LEU A 701 9.00 23.14 -12.20
C LEU A 701 9.43 22.31 -13.42
N ARG A 702 9.28 21.00 -13.35
CA ARG A 702 9.58 20.09 -14.48
C ARG A 702 8.30 19.79 -15.24
N ILE A 703 8.29 20.06 -16.53
CA ILE A 703 7.14 19.88 -17.42
C ILE A 703 7.53 18.93 -18.54
N GLN A 704 6.83 17.81 -18.66
CA GLN A 704 6.94 16.87 -19.78
C GLN A 704 5.99 17.32 -20.88
N THR A 705 6.53 17.90 -21.96
CA THR A 705 5.76 18.48 -23.06
C THR A 705 5.24 17.45 -24.05
N ASP A 706 5.91 16.30 -24.16
CA ASP A 706 5.44 15.15 -24.95
C ASP A 706 5.60 13.86 -24.13
N PRO A 707 4.50 13.30 -23.60
CA PRO A 707 4.54 12.10 -22.77
C PRO A 707 5.07 10.84 -23.50
N LEU A 708 5.15 10.85 -24.81
CA LEU A 708 5.68 9.75 -25.63
C LEU A 708 7.19 9.84 -25.86
N ARG A 709 7.84 10.91 -25.41
CA ARG A 709 9.28 11.16 -25.56
C ARG A 709 9.92 11.46 -24.23
N ASP A 710 10.80 10.59 -23.77
CA ASP A 710 11.44 10.72 -22.44
C ASP A 710 12.32 11.98 -22.32
N ASN A 711 12.86 12.48 -23.43
CA ASN A 711 13.69 13.68 -23.47
C ASN A 711 12.93 15.00 -23.69
N SER A 712 11.60 14.97 -23.61
CA SER A 712 10.73 16.16 -23.76
C SER A 712 10.50 16.94 -22.45
N ILE A 713 11.34 16.72 -21.44
CA ILE A 713 11.21 17.39 -20.14
C ILE A 713 11.93 18.73 -20.21
N ILE A 714 11.20 19.79 -19.86
CA ILE A 714 11.75 21.13 -19.67
C ILE A 714 11.71 21.50 -18.20
N GLU A 715 12.66 22.28 -17.73
CA GLU A 715 12.68 22.86 -16.39
C GLU A 715 12.45 24.36 -16.51
N VAL A 716 11.49 24.90 -15.73
CA VAL A 716 11.17 26.30 -15.68
C VAL A 716 11.26 26.80 -14.24
N ASP A 717 11.83 27.98 -14.03
CA ASP A 717 11.90 28.62 -12.72
C ASP A 717 10.48 29.04 -12.28
N LYS A 718 10.06 28.60 -11.11
CA LYS A 718 8.72 28.94 -10.57
C LYS A 718 8.51 30.46 -10.40
N ARG A 719 9.57 31.23 -10.23
CA ARG A 719 9.53 32.70 -10.10
C ARG A 719 9.20 33.40 -11.42
N GLU A 720 9.50 32.74 -12.54
CA GLU A 720 9.22 33.26 -13.89
C GLU A 720 7.83 32.85 -14.41
N ILE A 721 7.05 32.11 -13.61
CA ILE A 721 5.67 31.75 -13.94
C ILE A 721 4.77 32.93 -13.67
N GLU A 722 4.00 33.35 -14.68
CA GLU A 722 2.97 34.38 -14.58
C GLU A 722 1.61 33.77 -14.24
N GLU A 723 1.27 32.68 -14.91
CA GLU A 723 0.00 31.97 -14.70
C GLU A 723 0.19 30.45 -14.88
N HIS A 724 -0.52 29.69 -14.06
CA HIS A 724 -0.58 28.25 -14.14
C HIS A 724 -2.05 27.79 -14.09
N LYS A 725 -2.50 27.11 -15.13
CA LYS A 725 -3.87 26.57 -15.26
C LYS A 725 -3.84 25.11 -15.68
N GLN A 726 -4.78 24.33 -15.15
CA GLN A 726 -5.05 23.01 -15.70
C GLN A 726 -5.72 23.10 -17.07
N SER A 727 -5.23 22.34 -18.04
CA SER A 727 -5.83 22.21 -19.36
C SER A 727 -7.13 21.39 -19.29
N GLU A 728 -8.15 21.83 -20.00
CA GLU A 728 -9.38 21.05 -20.17
C GLU A 728 -9.23 19.91 -21.18
N ARG A 729 -8.16 19.91 -21.97
CA ARG A 729 -7.89 18.89 -22.99
C ARG A 729 -7.22 17.67 -22.40
N SER A 730 -7.67 16.50 -22.87
CA SER A 730 -7.02 15.23 -22.61
C SER A 730 -5.72 15.10 -23.40
N PRO A 731 -4.66 14.48 -22.86
CA PRO A 731 -3.50 14.04 -23.67
C PRO A 731 -3.87 12.89 -24.63
N MET A 732 -4.99 12.20 -24.41
CA MET A 732 -5.49 11.18 -25.33
C MET A 732 -6.10 11.85 -26.58
N PRO A 733 -5.67 11.52 -27.80
CA PRO A 733 -6.19 12.11 -29.03
C PRO A 733 -7.65 11.73 -29.28
N ASP A 734 -8.38 12.63 -29.93
CA ASP A 734 -9.70 12.32 -30.51
C ASP A 734 -9.54 11.49 -31.79
N GLY A 735 -10.58 10.78 -32.21
CA GLY A 735 -10.66 10.09 -33.49
C GLY A 735 -9.87 8.78 -33.59
N LEU A 736 -9.39 8.22 -32.49
CA LEU A 736 -8.63 6.96 -32.49
C LEU A 736 -9.36 5.77 -33.08
N LEU A 737 -10.70 5.79 -33.10
CA LEU A 737 -11.55 4.73 -33.65
C LEU A 737 -12.07 5.01 -35.07
N ASP A 738 -11.78 6.17 -35.64
CA ASP A 738 -12.39 6.60 -36.90
C ASP A 738 -11.95 5.77 -38.12
N ALA A 739 -10.84 5.06 -38.02
CA ALA A 739 -10.31 4.13 -39.01
C ALA A 739 -10.75 2.68 -38.84
N PHE A 740 -11.64 2.40 -37.87
CA PHE A 740 -12.12 1.06 -37.55
C PHE A 740 -13.62 0.94 -37.84
N ASN A 741 -14.02 -0.24 -38.30
CA ASN A 741 -15.43 -0.51 -38.51
C ASN A 741 -16.12 -0.91 -37.19
N ARG A 742 -17.47 -1.01 -37.26
CA ARG A 742 -18.30 -1.29 -36.09
C ARG A 742 -17.96 -2.60 -35.36
N ASP A 743 -17.68 -3.66 -36.12
CA ASP A 743 -17.35 -4.97 -35.55
C ASP A 743 -15.99 -4.96 -34.86
N GLU A 744 -15.02 -4.25 -35.43
CA GLU A 744 -13.72 -4.04 -34.82
C GLU A 744 -13.83 -3.25 -33.50
N ILE A 745 -14.67 -2.21 -33.47
CA ILE A 745 -14.91 -1.45 -32.24
C ILE A 745 -15.58 -2.33 -31.18
N ARG A 746 -16.55 -3.17 -31.57
CA ARG A 746 -17.17 -4.13 -30.65
C ARG A 746 -16.14 -5.07 -30.03
N ASP A 747 -15.24 -5.63 -30.81
CA ASP A 747 -14.21 -6.54 -30.34
C ASP A 747 -13.20 -5.85 -29.42
N LEU A 748 -12.83 -4.60 -29.74
CA LEU A 748 -12.00 -3.80 -28.84
C LEU A 748 -12.69 -3.60 -27.48
N ILE A 749 -13.97 -3.24 -27.44
CA ILE A 749 -14.71 -3.06 -26.18
C ILE A 749 -14.81 -4.39 -25.43
N ALA A 750 -15.06 -5.51 -26.11
CA ALA A 750 -15.05 -6.84 -25.49
C ALA A 750 -13.69 -7.19 -24.88
N TYR A 751 -12.60 -6.86 -25.55
CA TYR A 751 -11.23 -7.04 -25.03
C TYR A 751 -10.96 -6.14 -23.82
N LEU A 752 -11.32 -4.85 -23.87
CA LEU A 752 -11.14 -3.93 -22.76
C LEU A 752 -11.92 -4.35 -21.50
N GLN A 753 -13.08 -4.99 -21.69
CA GLN A 753 -13.85 -5.52 -20.56
C GLN A 753 -13.23 -6.77 -19.93
N ASN A 754 -12.69 -7.66 -20.74
CA ASN A 754 -12.11 -8.93 -20.29
C ASN A 754 -10.88 -9.26 -21.19
N PRO A 755 -9.71 -8.77 -20.85
CA PRO A 755 -8.49 -9.06 -21.62
C PRO A 755 -8.19 -10.57 -21.64
N VAL A 756 -7.58 -11.03 -22.74
CA VAL A 756 -7.19 -12.45 -22.95
C VAL A 756 -5.96 -12.74 -22.12
#